data_639e889377aa0a346769a31d30fd811e
#
_entry.id   639e889377aa0a346769a31d30fd811e
#
_cell.length_a   1.000
_cell.length_b   1.000
_cell.length_c   1.000
_cell.angle_alpha   90.00
_cell.angle_beta   90.00
_cell.angle_gamma   90.00
#
_symmetry.space_group_name_H-M   'P 1'
#
loop_
_entity.id
_entity.type
_entity.pdbx_description
1 polymer ?
#
loop_
_entity_poly.entity_id
_entity_poly.type
_entity_poly.pdbx_seq_one_letter_code
_entity_poly.pdbx_strand_id
1 'polypeptide(L)'
;MAEQHATVLIVGAGAAGGVAALCLAQAGVDVVCLEQGGWPDRGGFRGGEPEGDLIARGPGSSSPVVRHAPQDYPIDTSDSDLAVVNWNGVGGGTVLYNAQWPRMLPDDFRVGTVDGVARDWPVTYAELAPFYERIDRQFTVSGLGGNPAFPEGADPPLPPLPIGRGGLRVARAHAQLGWHWWPETNAIASVDVDETRHRCAQRGTCSQGCGEGAKASTDLTHWPQAIAAGARLITRARVREILIGRDGRAQGAVWLDEQRREHRQTADFVLLAANGIGTPRLLLNSANTLFPDGVANSSGLVGRRLMLHPLATVTGMFGDDLESWRGQSGALIQSTEFYASDPSRGFLRGARWSLTPGGGALKTVLAPGASWGDDHHAYLRERLGRSVSWVILGEDLPDEDNRVSIDSGHVDSWGIAGAALHYRISDNSRTLIDWHCVKATESLRAAGAHLTEVQRQPANGHFMGTACMGDDPRSSVVDQWGISHDVPNLGIIDGSVFVTAGGVNPTATICALALRAVEHLIQTRGAGERRRPRQVPADPVRQSTPTVADGVVTLRLDGPDHLSGPDRGILAELADLMIPARAGMPSASEVGVHAQLLDRVFSVRPDLLLPVRRAVRWRRDLHDESVVDLATVLDWGRHDTAAFTALRQVVAGGYYMSSDVRALLEYPDDVSQPVPPFSYPAYIDEGLLDHLLASVHQVAIQVTTRSYGSRQV
;
A
#
# COMPACT_ATOMS: atom_id res chain seq x y z
N MET A 1 -24.59 5.75 -28.28
CA MET A 1 -24.45 7.06 -27.60
C MET A 1 -23.58 7.94 -28.50
N ALA A 2 -23.88 9.24 -28.66
CA ALA A 2 -23.00 10.13 -29.42
C ALA A 2 -21.60 10.11 -28.80
N GLU A 3 -20.56 10.08 -29.62
CA GLU A 3 -19.16 10.23 -29.18
C GLU A 3 -19.05 11.55 -28.39
N GLN A 4 -18.82 11.44 -27.08
CA GLN A 4 -18.62 12.62 -26.25
C GLN A 4 -17.13 12.95 -26.27
N HIS A 5 -16.78 14.09 -26.82
CA HIS A 5 -15.44 14.62 -26.79
C HIS A 5 -15.13 15.25 -25.43
N ALA A 6 -13.91 15.11 -24.93
CA ALA A 6 -13.40 15.78 -23.73
C ALA A 6 -12.16 16.61 -24.05
N THR A 7 -11.89 17.65 -23.26
CA THR A 7 -10.61 18.36 -23.37
C THR A 7 -9.47 17.49 -22.89
N VAL A 8 -9.64 16.78 -21.77
CA VAL A 8 -8.65 15.88 -21.22
C VAL A 8 -9.28 14.53 -20.88
N LEU A 9 -8.67 13.46 -21.38
CA LEU A 9 -8.95 12.08 -20.97
C LEU A 9 -7.86 11.62 -20.00
N ILE A 10 -8.27 11.14 -18.83
CA ILE A 10 -7.38 10.47 -17.86
C ILE A 10 -7.65 8.96 -17.91
N VAL A 11 -6.60 8.15 -17.93
CA VAL A 11 -6.68 6.69 -17.84
C VAL A 11 -6.13 6.24 -16.49
N GLY A 12 -7.02 5.80 -15.60
CA GLY A 12 -6.73 5.35 -14.25
C GLY A 12 -7.13 6.36 -13.16
N ALA A 13 -7.95 5.91 -12.21
CA ALA A 13 -8.49 6.73 -11.11
C ALA A 13 -7.72 6.55 -9.79
N GLY A 14 -6.41 6.23 -9.86
CA GLY A 14 -5.54 6.07 -8.69
C GLY A 14 -5.09 7.41 -8.08
N ALA A 15 -3.92 7.40 -7.41
CA ALA A 15 -3.33 8.56 -6.76
C ALA A 15 -3.15 9.75 -7.72
N ALA A 16 -2.37 9.55 -8.79
CA ALA A 16 -2.09 10.59 -9.78
C ALA A 16 -3.35 11.04 -10.53
N GLY A 17 -4.19 10.08 -10.96
CA GLY A 17 -5.44 10.40 -11.68
C GLY A 17 -6.41 11.21 -10.87
N GLY A 18 -6.56 10.93 -9.56
CA GLY A 18 -7.41 11.70 -8.66
C GLY A 18 -6.92 13.14 -8.47
N VAL A 19 -5.61 13.32 -8.26
CA VAL A 19 -4.98 14.66 -8.15
C VAL A 19 -5.16 15.44 -9.45
N ALA A 20 -4.90 14.81 -10.59
CA ALA A 20 -5.04 15.42 -11.90
C ALA A 20 -6.49 15.84 -12.20
N ALA A 21 -7.44 14.92 -11.94
CA ALA A 21 -8.86 15.19 -12.18
C ALA A 21 -9.39 16.38 -11.35
N LEU A 22 -9.01 16.44 -10.07
CA LEU A 22 -9.40 17.55 -9.20
C LEU A 22 -8.83 18.89 -9.68
N CYS A 23 -7.52 18.93 -9.97
CA CYS A 23 -6.86 20.14 -10.40
C CYS A 23 -7.44 20.69 -11.73
N LEU A 24 -7.63 19.80 -12.72
CA LEU A 24 -8.20 20.16 -14.02
C LEU A 24 -9.64 20.64 -13.89
N ALA A 25 -10.49 19.92 -13.16
CA ALA A 25 -11.89 20.26 -12.99
C ALA A 25 -12.06 21.60 -12.25
N GLN A 26 -11.28 21.87 -11.22
CA GLN A 26 -11.25 23.15 -10.52
C GLN A 26 -10.80 24.30 -11.43
N ALA A 27 -9.96 24.04 -12.41
CA ALA A 27 -9.57 25.00 -13.43
C ALA A 27 -10.63 25.18 -14.56
N GLY A 28 -11.76 24.48 -14.49
CA GLY A 28 -12.85 24.54 -15.48
C GLY A 28 -12.57 23.77 -16.77
N VAL A 29 -11.62 22.83 -16.75
CA VAL A 29 -11.31 21.95 -17.89
C VAL A 29 -12.34 20.81 -17.96
N ASP A 30 -12.84 20.47 -19.16
CA ASP A 30 -13.70 19.29 -19.35
C ASP A 30 -12.86 18.01 -19.28
N VAL A 31 -13.07 17.22 -18.23
CA VAL A 31 -12.29 16.03 -17.90
C VAL A 31 -13.16 14.77 -17.87
N VAL A 32 -12.69 13.74 -18.54
CA VAL A 32 -13.20 12.37 -18.40
C VAL A 32 -12.09 11.49 -17.86
N CYS A 33 -12.41 10.64 -16.88
CA CYS A 33 -11.53 9.58 -16.42
C CYS A 33 -12.14 8.21 -16.65
N LEU A 34 -11.35 7.28 -17.18
CA LEU A 34 -11.69 5.86 -17.35
C LEU A 34 -10.95 5.04 -16.29
N GLU A 35 -11.71 4.30 -15.46
CA GLU A 35 -11.16 3.40 -14.43
C GLU A 35 -11.69 1.98 -14.64
N GLN A 36 -10.75 1.01 -14.65
CA GLN A 36 -11.11 -0.40 -14.92
C GLN A 36 -11.89 -1.07 -13.79
N GLY A 37 -11.69 -0.66 -12.52
CA GLY A 37 -12.43 -1.16 -11.37
C GLY A 37 -13.60 -0.29 -10.97
N GLY A 38 -14.26 -0.67 -9.88
CA GLY A 38 -15.36 0.07 -9.25
C GLY A 38 -14.91 0.95 -8.09
N TRP A 39 -15.88 1.55 -7.42
CA TRP A 39 -15.65 2.19 -6.11
C TRP A 39 -15.39 1.13 -5.05
N PRO A 40 -14.54 1.42 -4.05
CA PRO A 40 -14.36 0.52 -2.91
C PRO A 40 -15.65 0.43 -2.09
N ASP A 41 -16.00 -0.79 -1.68
CA ASP A 41 -17.04 -0.99 -0.66
C ASP A 41 -16.46 -0.71 0.73
N ARG A 42 -16.73 0.48 1.24
CA ARG A 42 -16.24 0.90 2.55
C ARG A 42 -16.94 0.19 3.71
N GLY A 43 -18.18 -0.28 3.51
CA GLY A 43 -18.88 -1.11 4.50
C GLY A 43 -18.18 -2.45 4.76
N GLY A 44 -17.37 -2.90 3.80
CA GLY A 44 -16.53 -4.10 3.92
C GLY A 44 -15.21 -3.87 4.68
N PHE A 45 -14.85 -2.63 5.06
CA PHE A 45 -13.61 -2.35 5.80
C PHE A 45 -13.79 -2.59 7.30
N ARG A 46 -13.74 -3.86 7.70
CA ARG A 46 -13.98 -4.35 9.05
C ARG A 46 -12.69 -4.48 9.89
N GLY A 47 -11.74 -3.59 9.67
CA GLY A 47 -10.50 -3.58 10.43
C GLY A 47 -10.73 -3.40 11.92
N GLY A 48 -10.07 -4.24 12.74
CA GLY A 48 -10.22 -4.25 14.19
C GLY A 48 -11.27 -5.23 14.72
N GLU A 49 -12.17 -5.73 13.87
CA GLU A 49 -13.06 -6.84 14.23
C GLU A 49 -12.32 -8.18 14.10
N PRO A 50 -12.65 -9.20 14.91
CA PRO A 50 -11.99 -10.51 14.84
C PRO A 50 -12.05 -11.16 13.46
N GLU A 51 -13.16 -10.97 12.74
CA GLU A 51 -13.35 -11.46 11.37
C GLU A 51 -12.57 -10.66 10.31
N GLY A 52 -12.28 -9.39 10.58
CA GLY A 52 -11.64 -8.47 9.62
C GLY A 52 -10.29 -8.96 9.13
N ASP A 53 -9.46 -9.48 10.02
CA ASP A 53 -8.15 -10.06 9.68
C ASP A 53 -8.26 -11.29 8.76
N LEU A 54 -9.32 -12.08 8.88
CA LEU A 54 -9.59 -13.22 8.00
C LEU A 54 -10.12 -12.77 6.64
N ILE A 55 -11.05 -11.81 6.61
CA ILE A 55 -11.58 -11.22 5.38
C ILE A 55 -10.44 -10.66 4.54
N ALA A 56 -9.51 -9.95 5.15
CA ALA A 56 -8.36 -9.35 4.49
C ALA A 56 -7.39 -10.37 3.85
N ARG A 57 -7.53 -11.65 4.15
CA ARG A 57 -6.71 -12.75 3.62
C ARG A 57 -7.44 -13.58 2.57
N GLY A 58 -8.68 -13.22 2.23
CA GLY A 58 -9.54 -14.00 1.34
C GLY A 58 -9.47 -13.59 -0.13
N PRO A 59 -9.92 -14.49 -1.03
CA PRO A 59 -10.18 -14.16 -2.42
C PRO A 59 -11.23 -13.04 -2.49
N GLY A 60 -11.02 -12.06 -3.37
CA GLY A 60 -11.92 -10.91 -3.46
C GLY A 60 -11.78 -9.92 -2.30
N SER A 61 -10.83 -10.15 -1.40
CA SER A 61 -10.45 -9.19 -0.38
C SER A 61 -9.99 -7.89 -1.02
N SER A 62 -10.24 -6.79 -0.34
CA SER A 62 -9.65 -5.49 -0.66
C SER A 62 -8.16 -5.41 -0.31
N SER A 63 -7.55 -6.49 0.19
CA SER A 63 -6.10 -6.52 0.48
C SER A 63 -5.27 -6.42 -0.79
N PRO A 64 -4.25 -5.55 -0.85
CA PRO A 64 -3.42 -5.37 -2.03
C PRO A 64 -2.59 -6.61 -2.40
N VAL A 65 -2.40 -7.54 -1.48
CA VAL A 65 -1.66 -8.80 -1.74
C VAL A 65 -2.51 -9.88 -2.42
N VAL A 66 -3.80 -9.64 -2.61
CA VAL A 66 -4.73 -10.61 -3.20
C VAL A 66 -5.28 -10.06 -4.52
N ARG A 67 -4.93 -10.71 -5.63
CA ARG A 67 -5.36 -10.36 -6.99
C ARG A 67 -6.22 -11.48 -7.55
N HIS A 68 -7.50 -11.49 -7.18
CA HIS A 68 -8.44 -12.52 -7.62
C HIS A 68 -9.75 -11.95 -8.18
N ALA A 69 -9.86 -10.63 -8.27
CA ALA A 69 -11.06 -10.01 -8.81
C ALA A 69 -11.12 -10.20 -10.34
N PRO A 70 -12.32 -10.41 -10.93
CA PRO A 70 -12.48 -10.57 -12.37
C PRO A 70 -11.92 -9.40 -13.20
N GLN A 71 -11.86 -8.20 -12.62
CA GLN A 71 -11.29 -7.01 -13.25
C GLN A 71 -9.76 -7.00 -13.25
N ASP A 72 -9.09 -7.89 -12.55
CA ASP A 72 -7.64 -7.97 -12.59
C ASP A 72 -7.17 -8.58 -13.91
N TYR A 73 -6.10 -8.02 -14.47
CA TYR A 73 -5.45 -8.62 -15.61
C TYR A 73 -4.30 -9.54 -15.16
N PRO A 74 -3.95 -10.58 -15.93
CA PRO A 74 -2.87 -11.47 -15.57
C PRO A 74 -1.53 -10.73 -15.56
N ILE A 75 -0.73 -11.02 -14.54
CA ILE A 75 0.65 -10.55 -14.42
C ILE A 75 1.52 -11.78 -14.14
N ASP A 76 2.33 -12.15 -15.10
CA ASP A 76 3.30 -13.23 -14.93
C ASP A 76 4.52 -12.69 -14.17
N THR A 77 4.87 -13.35 -13.09
CA THR A 77 6.04 -13.08 -12.24
C THR A 77 6.92 -14.31 -12.07
N SER A 78 6.73 -15.34 -12.90
CA SER A 78 7.46 -16.62 -12.79
C SER A 78 8.97 -16.46 -12.91
N ASP A 79 9.43 -15.42 -13.59
CA ASP A 79 10.85 -15.05 -13.74
C ASP A 79 11.21 -13.80 -12.93
N SER A 80 10.74 -13.70 -11.69
CA SER A 80 10.95 -12.49 -10.90
C SER A 80 11.03 -12.74 -9.40
N ASP A 81 11.93 -12.01 -8.74
CA ASP A 81 12.10 -11.97 -7.29
C ASP A 81 11.16 -10.92 -6.63
N LEU A 82 9.90 -10.86 -7.05
CA LEU A 82 8.94 -9.88 -6.55
C LEU A 82 7.56 -10.47 -6.24
N ALA A 83 6.78 -9.73 -5.47
CA ALA A 83 5.35 -9.96 -5.29
C ALA A 83 4.55 -8.76 -5.82
N VAL A 84 3.46 -9.02 -6.54
CA VAL A 84 2.61 -7.94 -7.04
C VAL A 84 1.61 -7.53 -5.95
N VAL A 85 1.77 -6.30 -5.46
CA VAL A 85 0.82 -5.65 -4.56
C VAL A 85 0.18 -4.49 -5.32
N ASN A 86 -1.03 -4.72 -5.83
CA ASN A 86 -1.76 -3.75 -6.64
C ASN A 86 -3.27 -3.95 -6.46
N TRP A 87 -4.04 -2.86 -6.50
CA TRP A 87 -5.49 -2.88 -6.41
C TRP A 87 -6.09 -2.02 -7.52
N ASN A 88 -7.15 -2.50 -8.16
CA ASN A 88 -7.83 -1.85 -9.27
C ASN A 88 -9.19 -1.30 -8.81
N GLY A 89 -9.37 0.01 -8.94
CA GLY A 89 -10.58 0.71 -8.57
C GLY A 89 -10.35 2.18 -8.29
N VAL A 90 -11.42 2.89 -7.99
CA VAL A 90 -11.36 4.33 -7.66
C VAL A 90 -10.55 4.52 -6.38
N GLY A 91 -9.51 5.33 -6.47
CA GLY A 91 -8.53 5.50 -5.40
C GLY A 91 -7.23 4.72 -5.63
N GLY A 92 -7.25 3.68 -6.48
CA GLY A 92 -6.07 2.85 -6.77
C GLY A 92 -5.38 2.37 -5.50
N GLY A 93 -4.07 2.23 -5.54
CA GLY A 93 -3.26 1.77 -4.39
C GLY A 93 -3.46 2.55 -3.09
N THR A 94 -3.96 3.80 -3.13
CA THR A 94 -4.21 4.59 -1.91
C THR A 94 -5.34 4.04 -1.04
N VAL A 95 -6.23 3.21 -1.60
CA VAL A 95 -7.29 2.57 -0.82
C VAL A 95 -6.73 1.56 0.18
N LEU A 96 -5.62 0.89 -0.17
CA LEU A 96 -5.07 -0.24 0.59
C LEU A 96 -3.59 -0.07 1.00
N TYR A 97 -2.98 1.08 0.74
CA TYR A 97 -1.61 1.37 1.20
C TYR A 97 -1.58 1.63 2.71
N ASN A 98 -0.38 1.61 3.30
CA ASN A 98 -0.20 1.91 4.72
C ASN A 98 -0.20 3.40 5.05
N ALA A 99 -0.26 4.27 4.03
CA ALA A 99 -0.29 5.72 4.13
C ALA A 99 0.96 6.36 4.76
N GLN A 100 2.11 5.69 4.73
CA GLN A 100 3.39 6.37 4.93
C GLN A 100 3.55 7.46 3.86
N TRP A 101 3.98 8.66 4.29
CA TRP A 101 3.97 9.82 3.41
C TRP A 101 5.29 10.59 3.41
N PRO A 102 6.44 9.91 3.23
CA PRO A 102 7.72 10.60 3.12
C PRO A 102 7.83 11.32 1.78
N ARG A 103 8.61 12.39 1.77
CA ARG A 103 9.13 13.00 0.56
C ARG A 103 10.46 12.35 0.16
N MET A 104 10.84 12.37 -1.10
CA MET A 104 12.22 12.09 -1.52
C MET A 104 13.15 13.16 -0.94
N LEU A 105 14.40 12.78 -0.65
CA LEU A 105 15.41 13.73 -0.20
C LEU A 105 16.01 14.51 -1.38
N PRO A 106 16.60 15.69 -1.17
CA PRO A 106 17.20 16.48 -2.26
C PRO A 106 18.19 15.71 -3.15
N ASP A 107 19.02 14.86 -2.54
CA ASP A 107 20.03 14.09 -3.27
C ASP A 107 19.44 12.94 -4.12
N ASP A 108 18.21 12.51 -3.86
CA ASP A 108 17.51 11.52 -4.69
C ASP A 108 17.23 12.03 -6.12
N PHE A 109 17.17 13.35 -6.28
CA PHE A 109 17.01 14.00 -7.59
C PHE A 109 18.34 14.17 -8.33
N ARG A 110 19.48 13.87 -7.69
CA ARG A 110 20.82 14.13 -8.21
C ARG A 110 21.76 12.93 -8.12
N VAL A 111 21.23 11.74 -8.22
CA VAL A 111 21.97 10.48 -8.03
C VAL A 111 23.13 10.35 -9.02
N GLY A 112 22.94 10.80 -10.27
CA GLY A 112 24.01 10.84 -11.28
C GLY A 112 25.18 11.75 -10.89
N THR A 113 24.88 12.94 -10.37
CA THR A 113 25.89 13.90 -9.92
C THR A 113 26.54 13.48 -8.59
N VAL A 114 25.75 12.97 -7.62
CA VAL A 114 26.22 12.68 -6.25
C VAL A 114 26.99 11.36 -6.19
N ASP A 115 26.46 10.31 -6.83
CA ASP A 115 26.97 8.94 -6.69
C ASP A 115 27.61 8.39 -7.99
N GLY A 116 27.53 9.12 -9.11
CA GLY A 116 28.10 8.70 -10.37
C GLY A 116 27.37 7.52 -11.04
N VAL A 117 26.17 7.19 -10.57
CA VAL A 117 25.32 6.11 -11.12
C VAL A 117 23.94 6.63 -11.48
N ALA A 118 23.24 5.91 -12.36
CA ALA A 118 21.94 6.36 -12.88
C ALA A 118 22.04 7.75 -13.56
N ARG A 119 21.01 8.57 -13.43
CA ARG A 119 20.93 9.92 -14.00
C ARG A 119 20.32 10.87 -12.98
N ASP A 120 20.59 12.17 -13.13
CA ASP A 120 19.84 13.19 -12.40
C ASP A 120 18.43 13.29 -12.98
N TRP A 121 17.50 13.66 -12.12
CA TRP A 121 16.15 14.02 -12.53
C TRP A 121 16.17 15.36 -13.29
N PRO A 122 15.29 15.57 -14.29
CA PRO A 122 15.15 16.88 -14.93
C PRO A 122 14.34 17.88 -14.07
N VAL A 123 14.12 17.56 -12.81
CA VAL A 123 13.44 18.39 -11.80
C VAL A 123 14.19 18.27 -10.46
N THR A 124 14.30 19.38 -9.75
CA THR A 124 14.96 19.44 -8.43
C THR A 124 13.97 19.31 -7.29
N TYR A 125 14.46 18.98 -6.09
CA TYR A 125 13.63 19.02 -4.88
C TYR A 125 13.00 20.42 -4.66
N ALA A 126 13.78 21.49 -4.87
CA ALA A 126 13.29 22.85 -4.66
C ALA A 126 12.12 23.22 -5.57
N GLU A 127 12.15 22.76 -6.83
CA GLU A 127 11.03 22.95 -7.77
C GLU A 127 9.80 22.13 -7.38
N LEU A 128 9.99 20.98 -6.75
CA LEU A 128 8.90 20.09 -6.36
C LEU A 128 8.33 20.41 -4.95
N ALA A 129 9.11 21.07 -4.08
CA ALA A 129 8.73 21.36 -2.71
C ALA A 129 7.35 22.07 -2.56
N PRO A 130 7.01 23.10 -3.37
CA PRO A 130 5.68 23.75 -3.28
C PRO A 130 4.52 22.80 -3.62
N PHE A 131 4.76 21.79 -4.47
CA PHE A 131 3.76 20.80 -4.84
C PHE A 131 3.61 19.76 -3.72
N TYR A 132 4.70 19.34 -3.08
CA TYR A 132 4.63 18.50 -1.88
C TYR A 132 3.77 19.15 -0.79
N GLU A 133 4.00 20.43 -0.46
CA GLU A 133 3.21 21.12 0.55
C GLU A 133 1.72 21.18 0.23
N ARG A 134 1.37 21.33 -1.04
CA ARG A 134 -0.03 21.36 -1.47
C ARG A 134 -0.68 19.98 -1.38
N ILE A 135 0.04 18.94 -1.79
CA ILE A 135 -0.42 17.57 -1.69
C ILE A 135 -0.55 17.15 -0.22
N ASP A 136 0.38 17.55 0.65
CA ASP A 136 0.27 17.29 2.09
C ASP A 136 -1.04 17.88 2.65
N ARG A 137 -1.42 19.09 2.24
CA ARG A 137 -2.71 19.69 2.63
C ARG A 137 -3.91 18.94 2.06
N GLN A 138 -3.87 18.52 0.79
CA GLN A 138 -4.97 17.79 0.14
C GLN A 138 -5.19 16.40 0.78
N PHE A 139 -4.12 15.74 1.21
CA PHE A 139 -4.18 14.45 1.89
C PHE A 139 -4.30 14.58 3.41
N THR A 140 -4.32 15.80 3.97
CA THR A 140 -4.39 16.05 5.42
C THR A 140 -3.34 15.23 6.18
N VAL A 141 -2.08 15.41 5.77
CA VAL A 141 -0.94 14.68 6.30
C VAL A 141 -0.68 15.07 7.75
N SER A 142 -0.47 14.08 8.61
CA SER A 142 -0.02 14.28 9.99
C SER A 142 1.49 14.09 10.11
N GLY A 143 2.13 14.87 10.97
CA GLY A 143 3.57 14.77 11.18
C GLY A 143 4.10 15.89 12.06
N LEU A 144 5.41 15.89 12.24
CA LEU A 144 6.17 16.95 12.94
C LEU A 144 7.08 17.64 11.93
N GLY A 145 7.03 18.96 11.86
CA GLY A 145 7.97 19.76 11.06
C GLY A 145 9.37 19.83 11.65
N GLY A 146 10.30 20.43 10.91
CA GLY A 146 11.67 20.65 11.39
C GLY A 146 12.59 19.43 11.36
N ASN A 147 12.26 18.38 10.61
CA ASN A 147 13.15 17.22 10.43
C ASN A 147 14.44 17.64 9.72
N PRO A 148 15.63 17.50 10.38
CA PRO A 148 16.90 17.97 9.84
C PRO A 148 17.36 17.24 8.56
N ALA A 149 16.77 16.09 8.22
CA ALA A 149 17.05 15.39 6.97
C ALA A 149 16.52 16.14 5.74
N PHE A 150 15.64 17.13 5.92
CA PHE A 150 15.03 17.88 4.83
C PHE A 150 15.37 19.37 4.91
N PRO A 151 15.37 20.10 3.78
CA PRO A 151 15.39 21.56 3.80
C PRO A 151 14.22 22.12 4.59
N GLU A 152 14.41 23.35 5.11
CA GLU A 152 13.34 24.09 5.79
C GLU A 152 12.11 24.22 4.87
N GLY A 153 10.91 23.97 5.42
CA GLY A 153 9.64 24.00 4.68
C GLY A 153 8.45 24.13 5.62
N ALA A 154 7.24 24.11 5.05
CA ALA A 154 6.02 24.18 5.83
C ALA A 154 5.82 22.91 6.69
N ASP A 155 5.29 23.13 7.89
CA ASP A 155 4.88 22.03 8.77
C ASP A 155 3.76 21.19 8.12
N PRO A 156 3.69 19.87 8.41
CA PRO A 156 2.54 19.06 8.06
C PRO A 156 1.23 19.69 8.57
N PRO A 157 0.11 19.59 7.81
CA PRO A 157 -1.15 20.25 8.17
C PRO A 157 -1.78 19.76 9.47
N LEU A 158 -1.49 18.52 9.89
CA LEU A 158 -2.02 17.95 11.12
C LEU A 158 -0.88 17.56 12.07
N PRO A 159 -1.13 17.61 13.40
CA PRO A 159 -0.14 17.19 14.38
C PRO A 159 0.26 15.70 14.20
N PRO A 160 1.44 15.30 14.71
CA PRO A 160 1.89 13.92 14.57
C PRO A 160 0.96 12.93 15.27
N LEU A 161 0.88 11.72 14.71
CA LEU A 161 0.22 10.59 15.35
C LEU A 161 1.04 10.11 16.57
N PRO A 162 0.40 9.49 17.57
CA PRO A 162 1.11 8.90 18.70
C PRO A 162 2.11 7.83 18.24
N ILE A 163 3.33 7.90 18.77
CA ILE A 163 4.38 6.91 18.46
C ILE A 163 4.28 5.64 19.35
N GLY A 164 3.38 5.63 20.32
CA GLY A 164 3.15 4.50 21.23
C GLY A 164 4.37 4.19 22.13
N ARG A 165 4.22 3.20 23.02
CA ARG A 165 5.28 2.77 23.94
C ARG A 165 6.48 2.21 23.18
N GLY A 166 6.24 1.44 22.11
CA GLY A 166 7.29 0.86 21.28
C GLY A 166 8.10 1.91 20.54
N GLY A 167 7.45 2.89 19.92
CA GLY A 167 8.10 4.01 19.26
C GLY A 167 8.94 4.85 20.23
N LEU A 168 8.39 5.19 21.39
CA LEU A 168 9.12 5.95 22.41
C LEU A 168 10.36 5.19 22.92
N ARG A 169 10.26 3.86 23.08
CA ARG A 169 11.39 3.04 23.51
C ARG A 169 12.54 3.06 22.51
N VAL A 170 12.23 2.90 21.22
CA VAL A 170 13.25 2.95 20.17
C VAL A 170 13.79 4.37 19.98
N ALA A 171 12.94 5.40 20.08
CA ALA A 171 13.35 6.80 20.03
C ALA A 171 14.42 7.15 21.11
N ARG A 172 14.20 6.70 22.35
CA ARG A 172 15.19 6.85 23.45
C ARG A 172 16.51 6.15 23.14
N ALA A 173 16.47 4.96 22.55
CA ALA A 173 17.68 4.26 22.14
C ALA A 173 18.44 5.00 21.04
N HIS A 174 17.73 5.52 20.02
CA HIS A 174 18.35 6.33 18.98
C HIS A 174 18.94 7.63 19.52
N ALA A 175 18.26 8.31 20.45
CA ALA A 175 18.82 9.49 21.12
C ALA A 175 20.13 9.17 21.89
N GLN A 176 20.22 8.00 22.53
CA GLN A 176 21.43 7.54 23.20
C GLN A 176 22.55 7.16 22.22
N LEU A 177 22.21 6.59 21.07
CA LEU A 177 23.16 6.23 20.01
C LEU A 177 23.64 7.45 19.21
N GLY A 178 22.96 8.60 19.33
CA GLY A 178 23.16 9.76 18.48
C GLY A 178 22.65 9.54 17.05
N TRP A 179 21.74 8.58 16.84
CA TRP A 179 21.20 8.25 15.53
C TRP A 179 19.95 9.05 15.23
N HIS A 180 19.75 9.36 13.95
CA HIS A 180 18.54 10.01 13.45
C HIS A 180 17.29 9.18 13.73
N TRP A 181 16.27 9.85 14.24
CA TRP A 181 14.89 9.38 14.27
C TRP A 181 13.94 10.58 14.21
N TRP A 182 12.74 10.36 13.67
CA TRP A 182 11.71 11.40 13.62
C TRP A 182 10.33 10.75 13.68
N PRO A 183 9.29 11.42 14.23
CA PRO A 183 7.92 10.95 14.08
C PRO A 183 7.58 10.77 12.62
N GLU A 184 6.90 9.68 12.29
CA GLU A 184 6.56 9.39 10.90
C GLU A 184 5.56 10.41 10.35
N THR A 185 5.74 10.80 9.08
CA THR A 185 4.75 11.53 8.30
C THR A 185 3.77 10.54 7.69
N ASN A 186 2.48 10.69 8.01
CA ASN A 186 1.44 9.77 7.54
C ASN A 186 0.29 10.54 6.88
N ALA A 187 -0.22 10.05 5.75
CA ALA A 187 -1.48 10.53 5.18
C ALA A 187 -2.67 9.92 5.97
N ILE A 188 -2.68 10.15 7.28
CA ILE A 188 -3.67 9.64 8.24
C ILE A 188 -4.06 10.77 9.17
N ALA A 189 -5.34 11.04 9.30
CA ALA A 189 -5.87 12.10 10.15
C ALA A 189 -5.60 11.81 11.65
N SER A 190 -4.90 12.70 12.32
CA SER A 190 -4.66 12.67 13.76
C SER A 190 -5.74 13.40 14.56
N VAL A 191 -6.57 14.20 13.89
CA VAL A 191 -7.76 14.87 14.42
C VAL A 191 -8.93 14.64 13.47
N ASP A 192 -10.16 14.91 13.91
CA ASP A 192 -11.32 14.85 13.04
C ASP A 192 -11.21 15.96 11.96
N VAL A 193 -11.36 15.60 10.71
CA VAL A 193 -11.22 16.50 9.55
C VAL A 193 -12.57 17.03 9.11
N ASP A 194 -13.56 16.13 8.95
CA ASP A 194 -14.93 16.43 8.55
C ASP A 194 -15.87 15.28 8.99
N GLU A 195 -17.15 15.33 8.55
CA GLU A 195 -18.17 14.33 8.90
C GLU A 195 -17.88 12.92 8.35
N THR A 196 -16.98 12.78 7.37
CA THR A 196 -16.65 11.52 6.71
C THR A 196 -15.25 11.01 7.05
N ARG A 197 -14.42 11.86 7.61
CA ARG A 197 -13.02 11.59 7.91
C ARG A 197 -12.72 11.88 9.39
N HIS A 198 -12.83 10.84 10.18
CA HIS A 198 -12.55 10.89 11.60
C HIS A 198 -11.07 10.65 11.90
N ARG A 199 -10.61 11.05 13.08
CA ARG A 199 -9.26 10.76 13.56
C ARG A 199 -8.98 9.26 13.65
N CYS A 200 -7.72 8.90 13.53
CA CYS A 200 -7.26 7.51 13.55
C CYS A 200 -7.69 6.79 14.85
N ALA A 201 -8.31 5.63 14.71
CA ALA A 201 -8.65 4.73 15.81
C ALA A 201 -7.52 3.75 16.19
N GLN A 202 -6.34 3.88 15.60
CA GLN A 202 -5.13 3.10 15.89
C GLN A 202 -5.28 1.57 15.82
N ARG A 203 -6.18 1.06 14.98
CA ARG A 203 -6.44 -0.38 14.84
C ARG A 203 -5.34 -1.17 14.13
N GLY A 204 -4.35 -0.50 13.52
CA GLY A 204 -3.25 -1.18 12.82
C GLY A 204 -3.63 -1.88 11.51
N THR A 205 -4.78 -1.57 10.93
CA THR A 205 -5.35 -2.26 9.76
C THR A 205 -5.40 -1.41 8.49
N CYS A 206 -4.52 -0.43 8.34
CA CYS A 206 -4.54 0.52 7.22
C CYS A 206 -4.51 -0.16 5.85
N SER A 207 -3.76 -1.26 5.68
CA SER A 207 -3.68 -2.03 4.44
C SER A 207 -4.93 -2.86 4.12
N GLN A 208 -5.89 -2.90 5.02
CA GLN A 208 -7.17 -3.61 4.84
C GLN A 208 -8.33 -2.65 4.49
N GLY A 209 -8.03 -1.35 4.35
CA GLY A 209 -9.02 -0.29 4.27
C GLY A 209 -9.22 0.41 5.62
N CYS A 210 -9.90 1.54 5.60
CA CYS A 210 -10.11 2.36 6.81
C CYS A 210 -11.59 2.75 6.91
N GLY A 211 -12.31 2.16 7.85
CA GLY A 211 -13.73 2.43 8.10
C GLY A 211 -13.97 3.86 8.60
N GLU A 212 -13.06 4.41 9.42
CA GLU A 212 -13.14 5.77 9.95
C GLU A 212 -12.85 6.86 8.90
N GLY A 213 -12.34 6.50 7.71
CA GLY A 213 -11.88 7.48 6.75
C GLY A 213 -10.64 8.27 7.19
N ALA A 214 -10.02 7.92 8.33
CA ALA A 214 -8.80 8.58 8.83
C ALA A 214 -7.67 8.54 7.81
N LYS A 215 -7.45 7.35 7.21
CA LYS A 215 -6.48 7.17 6.14
C LYS A 215 -6.96 7.86 4.88
N ALA A 216 -6.20 8.84 4.41
CA ALA A 216 -6.47 9.53 3.17
C ALA A 216 -6.28 8.58 1.98
N SER A 217 -7.24 8.56 1.08
CA SER A 217 -7.18 7.89 -0.20
C SER A 217 -7.97 8.71 -1.22
N THR A 218 -7.58 8.67 -2.48
CA THR A 218 -8.15 9.62 -3.46
C THR A 218 -9.62 9.39 -3.75
N ASP A 219 -10.17 8.21 -3.45
CA ASP A 219 -11.63 7.97 -3.45
C ASP A 219 -12.38 8.78 -2.39
N LEU A 220 -11.71 9.18 -1.30
CA LEU A 220 -12.26 10.08 -0.26
C LEU A 220 -11.88 11.53 -0.47
N THR A 221 -10.61 11.79 -0.79
CA THR A 221 -10.05 13.13 -0.72
C THR A 221 -10.18 13.90 -2.03
N HIS A 222 -10.11 13.26 -3.18
CA HIS A 222 -10.03 13.92 -4.48
C HIS A 222 -11.25 13.66 -5.38
N TRP A 223 -11.62 12.39 -5.56
CA TRP A 223 -12.68 12.05 -6.52
C TRP A 223 -14.03 12.67 -6.22
N PRO A 224 -14.53 12.73 -4.96
CA PRO A 224 -15.78 13.40 -4.66
C PRO A 224 -15.74 14.90 -5.03
N GLN A 225 -14.62 15.57 -4.74
CA GLN A 225 -14.41 16.98 -5.06
C GLN A 225 -14.24 17.21 -6.56
N ALA A 226 -13.52 16.33 -7.27
CA ALA A 226 -13.35 16.41 -8.71
C ALA A 226 -14.69 16.27 -9.46
N ILE A 227 -15.53 15.31 -9.03
CA ILE A 227 -16.88 15.11 -9.59
C ILE A 227 -17.75 16.34 -9.28
N ALA A 228 -17.72 16.85 -8.07
CA ALA A 228 -18.45 18.07 -7.70
C ALA A 228 -18.00 19.30 -8.51
N ALA A 229 -16.72 19.34 -8.93
CA ALA A 229 -16.18 20.38 -9.81
C ALA A 229 -16.44 20.11 -11.31
N GLY A 230 -17.11 19.00 -11.67
CA GLY A 230 -17.54 18.69 -13.04
C GLY A 230 -16.75 17.62 -13.78
N ALA A 231 -15.77 16.96 -13.14
CA ALA A 231 -15.10 15.80 -13.73
C ALA A 231 -16.06 14.63 -13.90
N ARG A 232 -15.96 13.93 -15.01
CA ARG A 232 -16.73 12.71 -15.31
C ARG A 232 -15.86 11.48 -15.05
N LEU A 233 -16.25 10.63 -14.13
CA LEU A 233 -15.58 9.35 -13.84
C LEU A 233 -16.44 8.19 -14.35
N ILE A 234 -15.88 7.39 -15.27
CA ILE A 234 -16.50 6.17 -15.79
C ILE A 234 -15.74 5.00 -15.20
N THR A 235 -16.39 4.26 -14.31
CA THR A 235 -15.85 3.07 -13.67
C THR A 235 -16.16 1.82 -14.48
N ARG A 236 -15.42 0.73 -14.22
CA ARG A 236 -15.55 -0.57 -14.93
C ARG A 236 -15.36 -0.39 -16.45
N ALA A 237 -14.50 0.55 -16.80
CA ALA A 237 -14.13 0.93 -18.14
C ALA A 237 -12.66 0.56 -18.40
N ARG A 238 -12.43 -0.58 -19.04
CA ARG A 238 -11.08 -1.05 -19.31
C ARG A 238 -10.55 -0.49 -20.62
N VAL A 239 -9.57 0.40 -20.55
CA VAL A 239 -8.89 0.92 -21.73
C VAL A 239 -8.07 -0.20 -22.37
N ARG A 240 -8.32 -0.45 -23.66
CA ARG A 240 -7.63 -1.44 -24.48
C ARG A 240 -6.44 -0.84 -25.21
N GLU A 241 -6.61 0.34 -25.83
CA GLU A 241 -5.60 1.01 -26.65
C GLU A 241 -5.78 2.53 -26.67
N ILE A 242 -4.69 3.22 -26.89
CA ILE A 242 -4.66 4.67 -27.16
C ILE A 242 -4.79 4.88 -28.68
N LEU A 243 -5.76 5.70 -29.07
CA LEU A 243 -5.97 6.05 -30.46
C LEU A 243 -4.97 7.10 -30.92
N ILE A 244 -4.21 6.78 -31.96
CA ILE A 244 -3.26 7.71 -32.58
C ILE A 244 -3.75 8.09 -33.97
N GLY A 245 -3.82 9.38 -34.23
CA GLY A 245 -4.15 9.94 -35.55
C GLY A 245 -3.02 9.81 -36.54
N ARG A 246 -3.32 10.03 -37.85
CA ARG A 246 -2.30 10.04 -38.90
C ARG A 246 -1.27 11.13 -38.72
N ASP A 247 -1.55 12.16 -37.97
CA ASP A 247 -0.66 13.27 -37.59
C ASP A 247 0.27 12.93 -36.40
N GLY A 248 0.25 11.70 -35.90
CA GLY A 248 1.03 11.22 -34.77
C GLY A 248 0.53 11.68 -33.41
N ARG A 249 -0.65 12.31 -33.32
CA ARG A 249 -1.24 12.80 -32.07
C ARG A 249 -2.22 11.81 -31.48
N ALA A 250 -2.30 11.77 -30.15
CA ALA A 250 -3.36 11.03 -29.46
C ALA A 250 -4.74 11.66 -29.77
N GLN A 251 -5.72 10.84 -30.07
CA GLN A 251 -7.11 11.24 -30.33
C GLN A 251 -8.07 10.80 -29.23
N GLY A 252 -7.59 10.04 -28.25
CA GLY A 252 -8.39 9.45 -27.20
C GLY A 252 -8.04 7.98 -26.95
N ALA A 253 -9.03 7.19 -26.54
CA ALA A 253 -8.85 5.77 -26.23
C ALA A 253 -10.05 4.92 -26.64
N VAL A 254 -9.79 3.65 -26.92
CA VAL A 254 -10.81 2.58 -26.99
C VAL A 254 -10.86 1.86 -25.65
N TRP A 255 -12.05 1.67 -25.13
CA TRP A 255 -12.26 0.98 -23.89
C TRP A 255 -13.45 -0.01 -23.98
N LEU A 256 -13.45 -0.98 -23.08
CA LEU A 256 -14.44 -2.06 -22.99
C LEU A 256 -15.21 -1.94 -21.68
N ASP A 257 -16.52 -2.09 -21.74
CA ASP A 257 -17.39 -2.16 -20.55
C ASP A 257 -17.45 -3.59 -19.97
N GLU A 258 -18.21 -3.79 -18.90
CA GLU A 258 -18.38 -5.10 -18.26
C GLU A 258 -18.98 -6.15 -19.19
N GLN A 259 -19.76 -5.74 -20.19
CA GLN A 259 -20.34 -6.61 -21.22
C GLN A 259 -19.41 -6.82 -22.41
N ARG A 260 -18.14 -6.36 -22.31
CA ARG A 260 -17.12 -6.39 -23.37
C ARG A 260 -17.51 -5.61 -24.63
N ARG A 261 -18.43 -4.65 -24.55
CA ARG A 261 -18.78 -3.77 -25.65
C ARG A 261 -17.71 -2.69 -25.79
N GLU A 262 -17.33 -2.48 -27.04
CA GLU A 262 -16.34 -1.45 -27.37
C GLU A 262 -16.96 -0.07 -27.38
N HIS A 263 -16.24 0.87 -26.77
CA HIS A 263 -16.55 2.28 -26.73
C HIS A 263 -15.33 3.10 -27.10
N ARG A 264 -15.56 4.32 -27.58
CA ARG A 264 -14.52 5.30 -27.87
C ARG A 264 -14.75 6.55 -27.05
N GLN A 265 -13.67 7.05 -26.46
CA GLN A 265 -13.62 8.35 -25.80
C GLN A 265 -12.58 9.19 -26.53
N THR A 266 -13.02 10.27 -27.21
CA THR A 266 -12.11 11.20 -27.87
C THR A 266 -11.70 12.31 -26.93
N ALA A 267 -10.47 12.85 -27.11
CA ALA A 267 -9.96 13.95 -26.31
C ALA A 267 -8.88 14.74 -27.05
N ASP A 268 -8.70 16.01 -26.66
CA ASP A 268 -7.58 16.84 -27.16
C ASP A 268 -6.24 16.42 -26.54
N PHE A 269 -6.28 15.91 -25.31
CA PHE A 269 -5.10 15.46 -24.55
C PHE A 269 -5.42 14.18 -23.76
N VAL A 270 -4.45 13.26 -23.71
CA VAL A 270 -4.58 12.01 -22.95
C VAL A 270 -3.50 11.97 -21.85
N LEU A 271 -3.94 11.70 -20.61
CA LEU A 271 -3.07 11.51 -19.45
C LEU A 271 -3.15 10.07 -18.97
N LEU A 272 -2.02 9.38 -18.88
CA LEU A 272 -1.90 8.02 -18.35
C LEU A 272 -1.52 8.08 -16.87
N ALA A 273 -2.31 7.37 -16.05
CA ALA A 273 -2.17 7.25 -14.60
C ALA A 273 -2.45 5.80 -14.16
N ALA A 274 -2.03 4.82 -14.97
CA ALA A 274 -2.36 3.41 -14.82
C ALA A 274 -1.29 2.60 -14.05
N ASN A 275 -0.36 3.26 -13.37
CA ASN A 275 0.79 2.79 -12.59
C ASN A 275 1.95 2.18 -13.42
N GLY A 276 3.07 1.86 -12.73
CA GLY A 276 4.30 1.38 -13.39
C GLY A 276 4.20 0.01 -14.08
N ILE A 277 3.06 -0.70 -13.99
CA ILE A 277 2.77 -1.90 -14.78
C ILE A 277 1.72 -1.61 -15.85
N GLY A 278 0.61 -0.98 -15.46
CA GLY A 278 -0.52 -0.76 -16.35
C GLY A 278 -0.22 0.24 -17.46
N THR A 279 0.55 1.30 -17.17
CA THR A 279 0.96 2.30 -18.17
C THR A 279 1.82 1.70 -19.28
N PRO A 280 2.96 1.02 -19.02
CA PRO A 280 3.71 0.39 -20.11
C PRO A 280 2.93 -0.73 -20.79
N ARG A 281 2.13 -1.53 -20.05
CA ARG A 281 1.26 -2.53 -20.68
C ARG A 281 0.32 -1.89 -21.70
N LEU A 282 -0.31 -0.77 -21.37
CA LEU A 282 -1.23 -0.07 -22.27
C LEU A 282 -0.50 0.49 -23.49
N LEU A 283 0.65 1.15 -23.30
CA LEU A 283 1.44 1.71 -24.38
C LEU A 283 1.92 0.64 -25.38
N LEU A 284 2.41 -0.48 -24.86
CA LEU A 284 2.88 -1.61 -25.70
C LEU A 284 1.71 -2.30 -26.42
N ASN A 285 0.54 -2.48 -25.79
CA ASN A 285 -0.66 -3.01 -26.42
C ASN A 285 -1.27 -2.03 -27.45
N SER A 286 -0.88 -0.76 -27.46
CA SER A 286 -1.34 0.26 -28.40
C SER A 286 -0.48 0.35 -29.67
N ALA A 287 0.36 -0.66 -29.94
CA ALA A 287 1.18 -0.72 -31.16
C ALA A 287 0.34 -0.53 -32.43
N ASN A 288 0.84 0.25 -33.36
CA ASN A 288 0.15 0.57 -34.61
C ASN A 288 1.18 0.84 -35.74
N THR A 289 0.70 1.24 -36.92
CA THR A 289 1.59 1.45 -38.08
C THR A 289 2.61 2.58 -37.91
N LEU A 290 2.33 3.59 -37.07
CA LEU A 290 3.28 4.68 -36.76
C LEU A 290 4.23 4.31 -35.64
N PHE A 291 3.76 3.49 -34.71
CA PHE A 291 4.50 3.05 -33.51
C PHE A 291 4.42 1.52 -33.39
N PRO A 292 5.17 0.77 -34.22
CA PRO A 292 5.07 -0.69 -34.29
C PRO A 292 5.52 -1.41 -33.01
N ASP A 293 6.39 -0.78 -32.21
CA ASP A 293 6.93 -1.32 -30.97
C ASP A 293 6.21 -0.77 -29.71
N GLY A 294 5.04 -0.15 -29.91
CA GLY A 294 4.24 0.49 -28.85
C GLY A 294 4.26 2.01 -28.93
N VAL A 295 3.18 2.65 -28.52
CA VAL A 295 3.04 4.11 -28.46
C VAL A 295 4.05 4.70 -27.47
N ALA A 296 4.65 5.84 -27.82
CA ALA A 296 5.67 6.54 -27.04
C ALA A 296 6.98 5.73 -26.83
N ASN A 297 7.31 4.78 -27.70
CA ASN A 297 8.41 3.84 -27.51
C ASN A 297 9.51 3.93 -28.56
N SER A 298 9.73 5.09 -29.17
CA SER A 298 10.85 5.28 -30.13
C SER A 298 12.23 5.09 -29.49
N SER A 299 12.35 5.36 -28.20
CA SER A 299 13.56 5.11 -27.41
C SER A 299 13.79 3.62 -27.07
N GLY A 300 12.77 2.76 -27.20
CA GLY A 300 12.78 1.37 -26.71
C GLY A 300 12.76 1.23 -25.20
N LEU A 301 12.43 2.30 -24.47
CA LEU A 301 12.47 2.34 -22.98
C LEU A 301 11.12 2.13 -22.32
N VAL A 302 10.02 2.11 -23.05
CA VAL A 302 8.71 1.78 -22.46
C VAL A 302 8.74 0.37 -21.89
N GLY A 303 8.44 0.26 -20.61
CA GLY A 303 8.51 -0.97 -19.82
C GLY A 303 9.86 -1.24 -19.18
N ARG A 304 10.97 -0.65 -19.65
CA ARG A 304 12.32 -0.87 -19.11
C ARG A 304 12.59 -0.04 -17.86
N ARG A 305 13.65 -0.42 -17.14
CA ARG A 305 14.10 0.22 -15.88
C ARG A 305 13.03 0.13 -14.78
N LEU A 306 12.35 -1.00 -14.71
CA LEU A 306 11.45 -1.29 -13.60
C LEU A 306 12.24 -1.28 -12.30
N MET A 307 11.88 -0.37 -11.42
CA MET A 307 12.42 -0.27 -10.06
C MET A 307 11.31 -0.57 -9.05
N LEU A 308 11.73 -1.23 -7.98
CA LEU A 308 10.94 -1.42 -6.76
C LEU A 308 11.77 -0.93 -5.56
N HIS A 309 11.49 -1.47 -4.38
CA HIS A 309 12.35 -1.29 -3.21
C HIS A 309 12.75 -2.66 -2.68
N PRO A 310 14.08 -2.94 -2.56
CA PRO A 310 14.55 -4.06 -1.76
C PRO A 310 14.03 -3.89 -0.33
N LEU A 311 13.49 -4.97 0.24
CA LEU A 311 12.70 -4.89 1.47
C LEU A 311 13.14 -5.93 2.50
N ALA A 312 13.30 -5.51 3.75
CA ALA A 312 13.46 -6.39 4.88
C ALA A 312 12.71 -5.88 6.11
N THR A 313 12.37 -6.79 6.99
CA THR A 313 11.81 -6.48 8.31
C THR A 313 12.74 -7.06 9.38
N VAL A 314 13.09 -6.24 10.37
CA VAL A 314 13.78 -6.68 11.58
C VAL A 314 12.86 -6.45 12.76
N THR A 315 12.44 -7.53 13.40
CA THR A 315 11.51 -7.51 14.53
C THR A 315 12.26 -7.71 15.82
N GLY A 316 12.06 -6.83 16.80
CA GLY A 316 12.55 -6.97 18.17
C GLY A 316 11.44 -7.37 19.12
N MET A 317 11.72 -8.33 20.01
CA MET A 317 10.85 -8.77 21.09
C MET A 317 11.38 -8.23 22.42
N PHE A 318 10.45 -7.74 23.26
CA PHE A 318 10.74 -7.07 24.51
C PHE A 318 10.08 -7.80 25.69
N GLY A 319 10.67 -7.71 26.87
CA GLY A 319 10.10 -8.28 28.08
C GLY A 319 8.83 -7.58 28.55
N ASP A 320 8.71 -6.29 28.27
CA ASP A 320 7.59 -5.45 28.69
C ASP A 320 6.46 -5.47 27.66
N ASP A 321 5.24 -5.22 28.11
CA ASP A 321 4.12 -4.97 27.24
C ASP A 321 4.21 -3.55 26.64
N LEU A 322 4.37 -3.49 25.34
CA LEU A 322 4.42 -2.26 24.54
C LEU A 322 3.03 -1.90 23.97
N GLU A 323 2.02 -2.71 24.21
CA GLU A 323 0.69 -2.62 23.58
C GLU A 323 0.78 -2.54 22.04
N SER A 324 1.80 -3.17 21.46
CA SER A 324 2.15 -3.02 20.05
C SER A 324 1.21 -3.77 19.10
N TRP A 325 0.15 -4.35 19.59
CA TRP A 325 -0.96 -4.86 18.79
C TRP A 325 -1.85 -3.74 18.23
N ARG A 326 -1.70 -2.50 18.71
CA ARG A 326 -2.38 -1.29 18.24
C ARG A 326 -1.39 -0.25 17.73
N GLY A 327 -1.90 0.78 17.07
CA GLY A 327 -1.15 1.87 16.44
C GLY A 327 -1.48 1.97 14.95
N GLN A 328 -1.04 3.04 14.31
CA GLN A 328 -1.16 3.15 12.85
C GLN A 328 -0.19 2.18 12.17
N SER A 329 -0.65 1.41 11.18
CA SER A 329 0.23 0.52 10.42
C SER A 329 1.07 1.26 9.36
N GLY A 330 0.87 2.56 9.19
CA GLY A 330 1.76 3.42 8.44
C GLY A 330 3.18 3.31 8.98
N ALA A 331 3.49 4.05 9.99
CA ALA A 331 4.63 3.84 10.87
C ALA A 331 4.50 4.73 12.11
N LEU A 332 5.25 4.41 13.15
CA LEU A 332 5.34 5.16 14.41
C LEU A 332 6.41 6.26 14.31
N ILE A 333 7.63 5.85 14.00
CA ILE A 333 8.79 6.71 13.77
C ILE A 333 9.54 6.24 12.51
N GLN A 334 10.39 7.10 11.99
CA GLN A 334 11.28 6.85 10.87
C GLN A 334 12.74 7.12 11.24
N SER A 335 13.68 6.56 10.47
CA SER A 335 15.08 6.93 10.50
C SER A 335 15.68 6.99 9.10
N THR A 336 16.48 8.02 8.86
CA THR A 336 17.28 8.22 7.64
C THR A 336 18.78 8.24 7.99
N GLU A 337 19.18 7.70 9.16
CA GLU A 337 20.56 7.74 9.63
C GLU A 337 21.57 7.25 8.60
N PHE A 338 21.23 6.19 7.90
CA PHE A 338 22.12 5.55 6.93
C PHE A 338 21.61 5.67 5.49
N TYR A 339 20.91 6.77 5.18
CA TYR A 339 20.28 6.96 3.89
C TYR A 339 21.26 7.36 2.78
N ALA A 340 22.20 8.25 3.06
CA ALA A 340 23.17 8.70 2.08
C ALA A 340 24.19 7.60 1.74
N SER A 341 24.74 7.64 0.53
CA SER A 341 25.87 6.79 0.14
C SER A 341 27.08 7.00 1.02
N ASP A 342 27.74 5.90 1.36
CA ASP A 342 29.01 5.91 2.08
C ASP A 342 29.92 4.83 1.47
N PRO A 343 31.00 5.21 0.79
CA PRO A 343 31.89 4.27 0.11
C PRO A 343 32.46 3.17 1.03
N SER A 344 32.56 3.44 2.34
CA SER A 344 33.07 2.45 3.29
C SER A 344 32.15 1.26 3.55
N ARG A 345 30.88 1.37 3.14
CA ARG A 345 29.86 0.30 3.35
C ARG A 345 29.87 -0.75 2.26
N GLY A 346 30.54 -0.49 1.11
CA GLY A 346 30.64 -1.44 0.00
C GLY A 346 29.41 -1.52 -0.90
N PHE A 347 28.48 -0.58 -0.80
CA PHE A 347 27.30 -0.42 -1.65
C PHE A 347 26.98 1.08 -1.84
N LEU A 348 26.19 1.37 -2.88
CA LEU A 348 25.69 2.70 -3.18
C LEU A 348 24.29 2.89 -2.69
N ARG A 349 23.93 4.13 -2.40
CA ARG A 349 22.65 4.55 -1.85
C ARG A 349 22.43 3.99 -0.44
N GLY A 350 21.21 4.09 0.07
CA GLY A 350 20.88 3.64 1.42
C GLY A 350 19.42 3.23 1.54
N ALA A 351 18.93 3.28 2.77
CA ALA A 351 17.57 2.89 3.07
C ALA A 351 16.94 3.80 4.12
N ARG A 352 15.65 4.05 3.96
CA ARG A 352 14.83 4.60 5.03
C ARG A 352 14.26 3.46 5.88
N TRP A 353 14.20 3.67 7.17
CA TRP A 353 13.59 2.76 8.11
C TRP A 353 12.27 3.32 8.64
N SER A 354 11.27 2.47 8.75
CA SER A 354 9.96 2.80 9.31
C SER A 354 9.62 1.83 10.42
N LEU A 355 9.44 2.32 11.64
CA LEU A 355 9.08 1.47 12.78
C LEU A 355 7.58 1.21 12.78
N THR A 356 7.20 -0.04 12.70
CA THR A 356 5.80 -0.47 12.69
C THR A 356 5.42 -1.24 13.95
N PRO A 357 4.16 -1.19 14.39
CA PRO A 357 3.67 -2.00 15.50
C PRO A 357 3.62 -3.49 15.15
N GLY A 358 3.67 -4.35 16.17
CA GLY A 358 3.67 -5.82 16.01
C GLY A 358 2.41 -6.37 15.36
N GLY A 359 1.25 -5.80 15.69
CA GLY A 359 -0.06 -6.23 15.19
C GLY A 359 -0.76 -7.24 16.08
N GLY A 360 -1.97 -7.65 15.69
CA GLY A 360 -2.85 -8.53 16.49
C GLY A 360 -2.44 -10.00 16.49
N ALA A 361 -3.18 -10.80 17.25
CA ALA A 361 -2.88 -12.22 17.48
C ALA A 361 -2.84 -13.02 16.17
N LEU A 362 -3.82 -12.85 15.28
CA LEU A 362 -3.90 -13.61 14.04
C LEU A 362 -2.73 -13.26 13.08
N LYS A 363 -2.32 -12.00 13.02
CA LYS A 363 -1.14 -11.59 12.26
C LYS A 363 0.12 -12.28 12.79
N THR A 364 0.26 -12.36 14.12
CA THR A 364 1.40 -12.97 14.79
C THR A 364 1.51 -14.47 14.50
N VAL A 365 0.43 -15.22 14.67
CA VAL A 365 0.47 -16.70 14.55
C VAL A 365 0.39 -17.21 13.12
N LEU A 366 -0.01 -16.40 12.17
CA LEU A 366 0.02 -16.74 10.73
C LEU A 366 1.28 -16.24 10.03
N ALA A 367 2.20 -15.58 10.75
CA ALA A 367 3.49 -15.16 10.20
C ALA A 367 4.31 -16.37 9.72
N PRO A 368 5.21 -16.19 8.74
CA PRO A 368 6.19 -17.23 8.39
C PRO A 368 7.01 -17.64 9.62
N GLY A 369 7.20 -18.93 9.81
CA GLY A 369 7.97 -19.47 10.94
C GLY A 369 7.23 -19.48 12.28
N ALA A 370 5.93 -19.15 12.32
CA ALA A 370 5.15 -19.26 13.55
C ALA A 370 5.10 -20.70 14.09
N SER A 371 5.22 -20.84 15.40
CA SER A 371 5.19 -22.13 16.09
C SER A 371 3.77 -22.63 16.29
N TRP A 372 3.59 -23.95 16.14
CA TRP A 372 2.35 -24.66 16.38
C TRP A 372 2.59 -25.76 17.42
N GLY A 373 1.51 -26.31 17.96
CA GLY A 373 1.58 -27.35 19.00
C GLY A 373 2.02 -26.78 20.34
N ASP A 374 2.87 -27.54 21.04
CA ASP A 374 3.28 -27.23 22.41
C ASP A 374 3.88 -25.84 22.61
N ASP A 375 4.53 -25.28 21.59
CA ASP A 375 5.20 -23.98 21.66
C ASP A 375 4.29 -22.83 21.21
N HIS A 376 3.07 -23.11 20.72
CA HIS A 376 2.18 -22.10 20.14
C HIS A 376 1.85 -20.95 21.09
N HIS A 377 1.42 -21.27 22.31
CA HIS A 377 1.06 -20.26 23.28
C HIS A 377 2.25 -19.46 23.79
N ALA A 378 3.39 -20.09 23.95
CA ALA A 378 4.64 -19.44 24.33
C ALA A 378 5.09 -18.46 23.24
N TYR A 379 5.07 -18.91 21.98
CA TYR A 379 5.38 -18.10 20.81
C TYR A 379 4.52 -16.82 20.74
N LEU A 380 3.19 -16.96 20.92
CA LEU A 380 2.30 -15.82 20.90
C LEU A 380 2.56 -14.85 22.06
N ARG A 381 2.67 -15.36 23.31
CA ARG A 381 2.88 -14.52 24.51
C ARG A 381 4.18 -13.73 24.45
N GLU A 382 5.18 -14.26 23.83
CA GLU A 382 6.47 -13.56 23.62
C GLU A 382 6.34 -12.38 22.68
N ARG A 383 5.38 -12.41 21.75
CA ARG A 383 5.28 -11.45 20.63
C ARG A 383 4.10 -10.50 20.70
N LEU A 384 2.94 -10.99 21.11
CA LEU A 384 1.70 -10.20 21.15
C LEU A 384 1.84 -9.06 22.16
N GLY A 385 1.70 -7.82 21.65
CA GLY A 385 1.89 -6.62 22.46
C GLY A 385 3.34 -6.28 22.80
N ARG A 386 4.31 -7.16 22.49
CA ARG A 386 5.70 -7.09 22.95
C ARG A 386 6.73 -6.94 21.84
N SER A 387 6.30 -6.73 20.61
CA SER A 387 7.19 -6.62 19.47
C SER A 387 6.98 -5.33 18.68
N VAL A 388 8.07 -4.79 18.13
CA VAL A 388 8.03 -3.75 17.09
C VAL A 388 9.00 -4.13 15.99
N SER A 389 8.77 -3.62 14.80
CA SER A 389 9.57 -3.99 13.63
C SER A 389 10.07 -2.77 12.88
N TRP A 390 11.36 -2.72 12.60
CA TRP A 390 11.88 -1.88 11.54
C TRP A 390 11.58 -2.50 10.18
N VAL A 391 10.86 -1.79 9.36
CA VAL A 391 10.72 -2.05 7.93
C VAL A 391 11.79 -1.22 7.24
N ILE A 392 12.71 -1.90 6.58
CA ILE A 392 13.83 -1.31 5.84
C ILE A 392 13.42 -1.23 4.38
N LEU A 393 13.41 -0.01 3.84
CA LEU A 393 13.07 0.28 2.46
C LEU A 393 14.33 0.79 1.76
N GLY A 394 15.03 -0.11 1.04
CA GLY A 394 16.25 0.20 0.33
C GLY A 394 15.99 0.85 -1.02
N GLU A 395 16.90 1.71 -1.47
CA GLU A 395 16.83 2.25 -2.82
C GLU A 395 17.28 1.20 -3.84
N ASP A 396 16.50 1.05 -4.89
CA ASP A 396 16.82 0.25 -6.06
C ASP A 396 17.39 1.14 -7.17
N LEU A 397 18.40 0.66 -7.88
CA LEU A 397 18.99 1.38 -9.00
C LEU A 397 18.32 0.94 -10.31
N PRO A 398 18.15 1.84 -11.28
CA PRO A 398 17.55 1.50 -12.56
C PRO A 398 18.43 0.54 -13.36
N ASP A 399 17.83 -0.59 -13.79
CA ASP A 399 18.42 -1.60 -14.64
C ASP A 399 17.52 -1.83 -15.86
N GLU A 400 18.06 -1.80 -17.07
CA GLU A 400 17.26 -1.97 -18.30
C GLU A 400 16.75 -3.40 -18.48
N ASP A 401 17.38 -4.39 -17.85
CA ASP A 401 16.92 -5.78 -17.87
C ASP A 401 15.70 -5.99 -16.96
N ASN A 402 15.57 -5.18 -15.92
CA ASN A 402 14.36 -5.11 -15.12
C ASN A 402 13.25 -4.40 -15.89
N ARG A 403 12.19 -5.11 -16.25
CA ARG A 403 11.20 -4.58 -17.19
C ARG A 403 9.81 -5.19 -17.05
N VAL A 404 8.85 -4.47 -17.58
CA VAL A 404 7.50 -4.92 -17.91
C VAL A 404 7.43 -5.18 -19.41
N SER A 405 6.95 -6.35 -19.81
CA SER A 405 6.69 -6.71 -21.21
C SER A 405 5.25 -7.23 -21.37
N ILE A 406 4.83 -7.43 -22.60
CA ILE A 406 3.53 -8.02 -22.90
C ILE A 406 3.63 -9.55 -22.80
N ASP A 407 2.70 -10.13 -22.06
CA ASP A 407 2.46 -11.57 -22.04
C ASP A 407 1.29 -11.91 -22.97
N SER A 408 1.60 -12.27 -24.20
CA SER A 408 0.60 -12.67 -25.19
C SER A 408 0.04 -14.09 -24.97
N GLY A 409 0.67 -14.88 -24.10
CA GLY A 409 0.23 -16.22 -23.74
C GLY A 409 -0.95 -16.19 -22.77
N HIS A 410 -1.11 -15.12 -22.01
CA HIS A 410 -2.21 -14.94 -21.07
C HIS A 410 -2.96 -13.63 -21.36
N VAL A 411 -4.24 -13.75 -21.55
CA VAL A 411 -5.13 -12.59 -21.77
C VAL A 411 -6.07 -12.41 -20.57
N ASP A 412 -6.47 -11.17 -20.34
CA ASP A 412 -7.48 -10.89 -19.33
C ASP A 412 -8.89 -11.31 -19.78
N SER A 413 -9.86 -11.16 -18.90
CA SER A 413 -11.25 -11.50 -19.18
C SER A 413 -11.88 -10.72 -20.34
N TRP A 414 -11.23 -9.67 -20.84
CA TRP A 414 -11.64 -8.89 -22.02
C TRP A 414 -10.84 -9.22 -23.29
N GLY A 415 -9.91 -10.19 -23.20
CA GLY A 415 -9.08 -10.60 -24.34
C GLY A 415 -7.86 -9.70 -24.57
N ILE A 416 -7.50 -8.82 -23.64
CA ILE A 416 -6.33 -7.95 -23.75
C ILE A 416 -5.14 -8.69 -23.15
N ALA A 417 -3.99 -8.68 -23.84
CA ALA A 417 -2.77 -9.34 -23.40
C ALA A 417 -2.33 -8.86 -22.00
N GLY A 418 -1.84 -9.79 -21.20
CA GLY A 418 -1.34 -9.58 -19.85
C GLY A 418 -0.01 -8.82 -19.81
N ALA A 419 0.57 -8.76 -18.63
CA ALA A 419 1.92 -8.26 -18.42
C ALA A 419 2.83 -9.38 -17.90
N ALA A 420 4.09 -9.43 -18.36
CA ALA A 420 5.14 -10.22 -17.74
C ALA A 420 6.16 -9.27 -17.10
N LEU A 421 6.50 -9.56 -15.86
CA LEU A 421 7.51 -8.81 -15.11
C LEU A 421 8.81 -9.61 -15.08
N HIS A 422 9.90 -8.95 -15.47
CA HIS A 422 11.26 -9.47 -15.35
C HIS A 422 11.98 -8.56 -14.35
N TYR A 423 12.24 -9.08 -13.15
CA TYR A 423 12.87 -8.30 -12.10
C TYR A 423 13.85 -9.17 -11.31
N ARG A 424 15.08 -8.67 -11.20
CA ARG A 424 16.14 -9.25 -10.40
C ARG A 424 16.66 -8.20 -9.44
N ILE A 425 16.73 -8.55 -8.17
CA ILE A 425 17.38 -7.71 -7.17
C ILE A 425 18.89 -7.71 -7.43
N SER A 426 19.50 -6.52 -7.53
CA SER A 426 20.94 -6.36 -7.79
C SER A 426 21.80 -6.81 -6.61
N ASP A 427 23.08 -7.10 -6.83
CA ASP A 427 24.03 -7.40 -5.76
C ASP A 427 24.23 -6.19 -4.84
N ASN A 428 24.18 -4.97 -5.40
CA ASN A 428 24.18 -3.74 -4.62
C ASN A 428 23.01 -3.71 -3.63
N SER A 429 21.80 -3.97 -4.12
CA SER A 429 20.59 -3.98 -3.31
C SER A 429 20.60 -5.09 -2.24
N ARG A 430 21.17 -6.28 -2.56
CA ARG A 430 21.33 -7.37 -1.57
C ARG A 430 22.28 -6.97 -0.46
N THR A 431 23.47 -6.44 -0.81
CA THR A 431 24.49 -6.01 0.15
C THR A 431 23.94 -4.89 1.04
N LEU A 432 23.24 -3.92 0.45
CA LEU A 432 22.58 -2.82 1.14
C LEU A 432 21.62 -3.36 2.20
N ILE A 433 20.67 -4.23 1.83
CA ILE A 433 19.67 -4.77 2.75
C ILE A 433 20.32 -5.57 3.87
N ASP A 434 21.33 -6.40 3.56
CA ASP A 434 22.01 -7.21 4.57
C ASP A 434 22.70 -6.34 5.62
N TRP A 435 23.39 -5.29 5.18
CA TRP A 435 24.04 -4.34 6.05
C TRP A 435 23.03 -3.60 6.95
N HIS A 436 21.92 -3.12 6.36
CA HIS A 436 20.88 -2.42 7.11
C HIS A 436 20.16 -3.34 8.11
N CYS A 437 20.00 -4.63 7.83
CA CYS A 437 19.46 -5.60 8.78
C CYS A 437 20.34 -5.72 10.04
N VAL A 438 21.68 -5.70 9.87
CA VAL A 438 22.61 -5.70 11.00
C VAL A 438 22.43 -4.43 11.85
N LYS A 439 22.35 -3.26 11.22
CA LYS A 439 22.16 -1.99 11.91
C LYS A 439 20.79 -1.85 12.60
N ALA A 440 19.73 -2.32 11.96
CA ALA A 440 18.40 -2.35 12.56
C ALA A 440 18.34 -3.31 13.77
N THR A 441 19.08 -4.41 13.72
CA THR A 441 19.25 -5.33 14.86
C THR A 441 19.99 -4.63 16.01
N GLU A 442 21.04 -3.87 15.73
CA GLU A 442 21.76 -3.06 16.71
C GLU A 442 20.82 -2.04 17.39
N SER A 443 20.01 -1.31 16.59
CA SER A 443 19.00 -0.38 17.09
C SER A 443 18.04 -1.03 18.08
N LEU A 444 17.43 -2.18 17.70
CA LEU A 444 16.44 -2.85 18.54
C LEU A 444 17.07 -3.44 19.82
N ARG A 445 18.30 -3.96 19.75
CA ARG A 445 19.04 -4.42 20.91
C ARG A 445 19.38 -3.27 21.86
N ALA A 446 19.79 -2.12 21.33
CA ALA A 446 20.01 -0.91 22.13
C ALA A 446 18.72 -0.46 22.83
N ALA A 447 17.55 -0.65 22.18
CA ALA A 447 16.24 -0.41 22.78
C ALA A 447 15.83 -1.46 23.84
N GLY A 448 16.64 -2.52 24.04
CA GLY A 448 16.40 -3.58 25.03
C GLY A 448 15.65 -4.78 24.51
N ALA A 449 15.61 -5.03 23.20
CA ALA A 449 15.09 -6.27 22.64
C ALA A 449 16.00 -7.45 23.06
N HIS A 450 15.40 -8.47 23.67
CA HIS A 450 16.11 -9.67 24.09
C HIS A 450 16.24 -10.70 22.96
N LEU A 451 15.35 -10.64 21.98
CA LEU A 451 15.35 -11.45 20.77
C LEU A 451 15.12 -10.57 19.55
N THR A 452 15.79 -10.87 18.45
CA THR A 452 15.58 -10.18 17.17
C THR A 452 15.46 -11.20 16.05
N GLU A 453 14.52 -10.96 15.13
CA GLU A 453 14.28 -11.80 13.95
C GLU A 453 14.43 -10.97 12.69
N VAL A 454 15.12 -11.48 11.67
CA VAL A 454 15.32 -10.82 10.39
C VAL A 454 14.56 -11.59 9.31
N GLN A 455 13.70 -10.88 8.57
CA GLN A 455 12.98 -11.43 7.44
C GLN A 455 13.23 -10.56 6.19
N ARG A 456 13.94 -11.11 5.20
CA ARG A 456 14.00 -10.51 3.87
C ARG A 456 12.69 -10.79 3.15
N GLN A 457 12.19 -9.81 2.44
CA GLN A 457 10.90 -9.91 1.75
C GLN A 457 11.11 -9.70 0.26
N PRO A 458 10.28 -10.30 -0.61
CA PRO A 458 10.23 -9.92 -2.02
C PRO A 458 9.90 -8.44 -2.15
N ALA A 459 10.52 -7.75 -3.09
CA ALA A 459 10.12 -6.40 -3.46
C ALA A 459 8.65 -6.38 -3.89
N ASN A 460 7.91 -5.32 -3.55
CA ASN A 460 6.47 -5.27 -3.85
C ASN A 460 5.96 -3.83 -4.00
N GLY A 461 4.82 -3.68 -4.68
CA GLY A 461 3.91 -2.53 -4.60
C GLY A 461 4.40 -1.18 -5.14
N HIS A 462 5.68 -0.92 -5.22
CA HIS A 462 6.25 0.35 -5.66
C HIS A 462 6.84 0.22 -7.07
N PHE A 463 5.97 0.17 -8.08
CA PHE A 463 6.36 -0.01 -9.48
C PHE A 463 6.71 1.34 -10.11
N MET A 464 8.01 1.56 -10.42
CA MET A 464 8.55 2.84 -10.87
C MET A 464 9.43 2.68 -12.10
N GLY A 465 9.66 3.79 -12.83
CA GLY A 465 10.72 3.92 -13.84
C GLY A 465 10.39 3.44 -15.25
N THR A 466 9.30 2.72 -15.45
CA THR A 466 8.96 2.03 -16.71
C THR A 466 8.55 2.93 -17.87
N ALA A 467 8.57 4.26 -17.70
CA ALA A 467 8.41 5.29 -18.72
C ALA A 467 9.16 6.56 -18.27
N CYS A 468 10.44 6.40 -17.90
CA CYS A 468 11.23 7.40 -17.18
C CYS A 468 11.30 8.75 -17.89
N MET A 469 11.30 9.83 -17.07
CA MET A 469 11.46 11.21 -17.57
C MET A 469 12.92 11.58 -17.83
N GLY A 470 13.12 12.61 -18.66
CA GLY A 470 14.43 13.19 -18.97
C GLY A 470 14.35 14.15 -20.14
N ASP A 471 15.43 14.88 -20.38
CA ASP A 471 15.50 15.90 -21.45
C ASP A 471 15.88 15.33 -22.84
N ASP A 472 16.52 14.16 -22.87
CA ASP A 472 16.97 13.53 -24.14
C ASP A 472 16.00 12.40 -24.53
N PRO A 473 15.26 12.53 -25.66
CA PRO A 473 14.31 11.53 -26.14
C PRO A 473 14.95 10.15 -26.42
N ARG A 474 16.28 10.08 -26.60
CA ARG A 474 16.97 8.80 -26.79
C ARG A 474 17.16 8.01 -25.49
N SER A 475 17.04 8.66 -24.35
CA SER A 475 17.30 8.06 -23.05
C SER A 475 16.13 8.20 -22.06
N SER A 476 14.99 8.75 -22.50
CA SER A 476 13.77 8.93 -21.73
C SER A 476 12.52 8.75 -22.61
N VAL A 477 11.38 8.54 -21.97
CA VAL A 477 10.07 8.38 -22.64
C VAL A 477 9.30 9.70 -22.62
N VAL A 478 9.41 10.44 -21.53
CA VAL A 478 8.71 11.72 -21.31
C VAL A 478 9.69 12.81 -20.88
N ASP A 479 9.30 14.06 -21.11
CA ASP A 479 10.03 15.24 -20.66
C ASP A 479 9.82 15.52 -19.15
N GLN A 480 10.38 16.62 -18.66
CA GLN A 480 10.24 17.04 -17.25
C GLN A 480 8.80 17.32 -16.79
N TRP A 481 7.87 17.45 -17.69
CA TRP A 481 6.45 17.68 -17.42
C TRP A 481 5.60 16.42 -17.59
N GLY A 482 6.26 15.30 -17.85
CA GLY A 482 5.59 14.02 -18.11
C GLY A 482 4.98 13.91 -19.51
N ILE A 483 5.29 14.83 -20.44
CA ILE A 483 4.79 14.79 -21.83
C ILE A 483 5.68 13.88 -22.65
N SER A 484 5.06 12.99 -23.44
CA SER A 484 5.78 12.07 -24.33
C SER A 484 6.60 12.83 -25.38
N HIS A 485 7.85 12.40 -25.56
CA HIS A 485 8.70 12.93 -26.65
C HIS A 485 8.16 12.60 -28.04
N ASP A 486 7.45 11.48 -28.20
CA ASP A 486 6.92 11.01 -29.48
C ASP A 486 5.53 11.54 -29.79
N VAL A 487 4.67 11.72 -28.76
CA VAL A 487 3.27 12.08 -28.92
C VAL A 487 2.96 13.33 -28.10
N PRO A 488 2.94 14.51 -28.72
CA PRO A 488 2.98 15.81 -28.02
C PRO A 488 1.74 16.15 -27.17
N ASN A 489 0.68 15.37 -27.26
CA ASN A 489 -0.54 15.50 -26.47
C ASN A 489 -0.87 14.23 -25.68
N LEU A 490 0.14 13.43 -25.36
CA LEU A 490 0.08 12.29 -24.46
C LEU A 490 1.00 12.58 -23.27
N GLY A 491 0.43 12.54 -22.05
CA GLY A 491 1.18 12.67 -20.81
C GLY A 491 1.13 11.41 -19.98
N ILE A 492 2.18 11.17 -19.19
CA ILE A 492 2.28 10.09 -18.20
C ILE A 492 2.58 10.74 -16.86
N ILE A 493 1.76 10.48 -15.86
CA ILE A 493 1.79 11.19 -14.57
C ILE A 493 1.86 10.30 -13.34
N ASP A 494 2.06 8.99 -13.53
CA ASP A 494 2.19 8.01 -12.42
C ASP A 494 3.65 7.64 -12.13
N GLY A 495 3.88 6.64 -11.28
CA GLY A 495 5.22 6.24 -10.87
C GLY A 495 6.13 5.72 -11.99
N SER A 496 5.60 5.42 -13.18
CA SER A 496 6.41 5.00 -14.32
C SER A 496 7.39 6.08 -14.80
N VAL A 497 7.15 7.36 -14.50
CA VAL A 497 8.03 8.47 -14.91
C VAL A 497 9.30 8.64 -14.07
N PHE A 498 9.44 7.91 -12.98
CA PHE A 498 10.58 8.03 -12.07
C PHE A 498 11.91 7.74 -12.79
N VAL A 499 12.95 8.49 -12.40
CA VAL A 499 14.32 8.34 -12.92
C VAL A 499 15.14 7.43 -12.02
N THR A 500 14.98 7.59 -10.71
CA THR A 500 15.54 6.77 -9.63
C THR A 500 14.46 6.50 -8.61
N ALA A 501 14.59 5.43 -7.83
CA ALA A 501 13.55 5.00 -6.90
C ALA A 501 13.46 5.89 -5.64
N GLY A 502 14.62 6.43 -5.18
CA GLY A 502 14.77 6.87 -3.81
C GLY A 502 14.56 5.72 -2.82
N GLY A 503 14.98 5.87 -1.58
CA GLY A 503 14.74 4.87 -0.53
C GLY A 503 13.45 5.16 0.26
N VAL A 504 12.40 5.68 -0.37
CA VAL A 504 11.18 6.16 0.28
C VAL A 504 9.91 5.74 -0.47
N ASN A 505 8.78 5.64 0.25
CA ASN A 505 7.49 5.34 -0.38
C ASN A 505 7.11 6.42 -1.41
N PRO A 506 6.76 6.08 -2.66
CA PRO A 506 6.73 7.03 -3.77
C PRO A 506 5.46 7.87 -3.88
N THR A 507 4.40 7.59 -3.10
CA THR A 507 3.06 8.16 -3.33
C THR A 507 3.04 9.68 -3.26
N ALA A 508 3.72 10.31 -2.29
CA ALA A 508 3.80 11.76 -2.17
C ALA A 508 4.45 12.38 -3.42
N THR A 509 5.56 11.78 -3.90
CA THR A 509 6.27 12.23 -5.08
C THR A 509 5.44 12.06 -6.37
N ILE A 510 4.76 10.91 -6.52
CA ILE A 510 3.82 10.69 -7.64
C ILE A 510 2.76 11.79 -7.68
N CYS A 511 2.13 12.08 -6.54
CA CYS A 511 1.08 13.10 -6.45
C CYS A 511 1.61 14.52 -6.72
N ALA A 512 2.80 14.85 -6.22
CA ALA A 512 3.44 16.15 -6.45
C ALA A 512 3.82 16.35 -7.93
N LEU A 513 4.39 15.32 -8.57
CA LEU A 513 4.70 15.34 -10.01
C LEU A 513 3.44 15.46 -10.87
N ALA A 514 2.39 14.69 -10.53
CA ALA A 514 1.10 14.77 -11.23
C ALA A 514 0.49 16.18 -11.15
N LEU A 515 0.52 16.80 -9.96
CA LEU A 515 0.01 18.16 -9.76
C LEU A 515 0.83 19.18 -10.57
N ARG A 516 2.18 19.05 -10.56
CA ARG A 516 3.09 19.91 -11.31
C ARG A 516 2.84 19.80 -12.83
N ALA A 517 2.70 18.57 -13.34
CA ALA A 517 2.45 18.31 -14.75
C ALA A 517 1.11 18.93 -15.22
N VAL A 518 0.06 18.72 -14.43
CA VAL A 518 -1.28 19.23 -14.76
C VAL A 518 -1.36 20.76 -14.69
N GLU A 519 -0.70 21.40 -13.75
CA GLU A 519 -0.63 22.87 -13.70
C GLU A 519 0.12 23.44 -14.90
N HIS A 520 1.20 22.81 -15.31
CA HIS A 520 1.88 23.17 -16.55
C HIS A 520 0.94 23.05 -17.76
N LEU A 521 0.19 21.94 -17.84
CA LEU A 521 -0.80 21.75 -18.90
C LEU A 521 -1.87 22.84 -18.92
N ILE A 522 -2.38 23.23 -17.76
CA ILE A 522 -3.37 24.32 -17.63
C ILE A 522 -2.78 25.66 -18.07
N GLN A 523 -1.55 25.98 -17.66
CA GLN A 523 -0.88 27.24 -17.99
C GLN A 523 -0.58 27.33 -19.49
N THR A 524 -0.10 26.27 -20.12
CA THR A 524 0.26 26.27 -21.54
C THR A 524 -0.96 26.24 -22.47
N ARG A 525 -2.10 25.69 -22.02
CA ARG A 525 -3.36 25.68 -22.77
C ARG A 525 -4.27 26.87 -22.48
N GLY A 526 -4.11 27.54 -21.36
CA GLY A 526 -4.99 28.61 -20.89
C GLY A 526 -5.00 29.90 -21.74
N ALA A 527 -4.22 29.94 -22.82
CA ALA A 527 -4.26 31.00 -23.83
C ALA A 527 -5.38 30.84 -24.89
N GLY A 528 -6.07 29.67 -24.90
CA GLY A 528 -7.15 29.37 -25.83
C GLY A 528 -8.42 28.88 -25.10
N GLU A 529 -9.44 29.75 -25.09
CA GLU A 529 -10.84 29.48 -24.71
C GLU A 529 -11.14 28.95 -23.30
N ARG A 530 -11.32 29.88 -22.35
CA ARG A 530 -12.10 29.64 -21.14
C ARG A 530 -13.58 29.48 -21.49
N ARG A 531 -14.08 28.27 -21.65
CA ARG A 531 -15.51 28.01 -21.59
C ARG A 531 -15.99 28.28 -20.17
N ARG A 532 -17.00 29.15 -20.03
CA ARG A 532 -17.69 29.36 -18.74
C ARG A 532 -18.20 28.02 -18.23
N PRO A 533 -18.12 27.76 -16.90
CA PRO A 533 -18.71 26.57 -16.31
C PRO A 533 -20.19 26.49 -16.76
N ARG A 534 -20.52 25.39 -17.42
CA ARG A 534 -21.92 25.06 -17.67
C ARG A 534 -22.48 24.68 -16.30
N GLN A 535 -23.41 25.50 -15.78
CA GLN A 535 -24.25 25.06 -14.68
C GLN A 535 -24.99 23.81 -15.15
N VAL A 536 -24.50 22.66 -14.74
CA VAL A 536 -25.24 21.42 -14.78
C VAL A 536 -26.28 21.55 -13.67
N PRO A 537 -27.61 21.44 -13.95
CA PRO A 537 -28.57 21.30 -12.89
C PRO A 537 -28.10 20.09 -12.06
N ALA A 538 -28.01 20.26 -10.76
CA ALA A 538 -27.82 19.15 -9.86
C ALA A 538 -29.04 18.24 -9.99
N ASP A 539 -28.96 17.25 -10.88
CA ASP A 539 -29.72 16.04 -10.66
C ASP A 539 -29.18 15.48 -9.33
N PRO A 540 -30.06 15.31 -8.33
CA PRO A 540 -29.62 14.67 -7.13
C PRO A 540 -29.11 13.30 -7.57
N VAL A 541 -27.79 13.14 -7.53
CA VAL A 541 -27.20 11.80 -7.42
C VAL A 541 -27.97 11.20 -6.26
N ARG A 542 -28.96 10.38 -6.55
CA ARG A 542 -29.45 9.42 -5.60
C ARG A 542 -28.21 8.61 -5.26
N GLN A 543 -27.51 9.07 -4.24
CA GLN A 543 -26.88 8.15 -3.33
C GLN A 543 -28.04 7.22 -2.94
N SER A 544 -28.15 6.09 -3.65
CA SER A 544 -28.70 4.92 -3.03
C SER A 544 -27.73 4.68 -1.87
N THR A 545 -28.02 5.32 -0.75
CA THR A 545 -27.74 4.68 0.53
C THR A 545 -28.17 3.25 0.28
N PRO A 546 -27.28 2.25 0.33
CA PRO A 546 -27.74 0.92 0.51
C PRO A 546 -28.61 1.06 1.76
N THR A 547 -29.92 1.02 1.62
CA THR A 547 -30.75 0.54 2.69
C THR A 547 -30.03 -0.74 3.06
N VAL A 548 -29.34 -0.71 4.19
CA VAL A 548 -29.08 -1.90 4.95
C VAL A 548 -30.48 -2.48 5.10
N ALA A 549 -30.86 -3.33 4.14
CA ALA A 549 -31.85 -4.30 4.41
C ALA A 549 -31.30 -4.94 5.68
N ASP A 550 -32.04 -4.85 6.78
CA ASP A 550 -31.93 -5.70 7.96
C ASP A 550 -32.17 -7.16 7.54
N GLY A 551 -31.32 -7.64 6.67
CA GLY A 551 -31.00 -8.97 6.31
C GLY A 551 -29.54 -9.11 6.68
N VAL A 552 -29.27 -9.39 7.94
CA VAL A 552 -28.28 -10.44 8.22
C VAL A 552 -28.63 -11.51 7.19
N VAL A 553 -27.82 -11.63 6.12
CA VAL A 553 -27.80 -12.82 5.30
C VAL A 553 -27.27 -13.88 6.25
N THR A 554 -28.16 -14.39 7.07
CA THR A 554 -28.03 -15.70 7.64
C THR A 554 -28.05 -16.58 6.39
N LEU A 555 -26.87 -16.82 5.82
CA LEU A 555 -26.66 -17.96 4.96
C LEU A 555 -27.21 -19.11 5.79
N ARG A 556 -28.42 -19.59 5.42
CA ARG A 556 -28.94 -20.84 5.93
C ARG A 556 -27.95 -21.88 5.45
N LEU A 557 -27.10 -22.24 6.36
CA LEU A 557 -26.07 -23.23 6.16
C LEU A 557 -26.64 -24.66 6.29
N ASP A 558 -27.89 -24.88 5.90
CA ASP A 558 -28.61 -26.16 5.90
C ASP A 558 -28.43 -26.92 4.56
N GLY A 559 -27.31 -26.76 3.87
CA GLY A 559 -27.01 -27.41 2.60
C GLY A 559 -25.78 -28.33 2.64
N PRO A 560 -25.48 -29.04 1.54
CA PRO A 560 -24.32 -29.95 1.43
C PRO A 560 -22.95 -29.25 1.53
N ASP A 561 -22.92 -27.97 1.85
CA ASP A 561 -21.74 -27.12 1.88
C ASP A 561 -21.06 -27.02 3.25
N HIS A 562 -21.44 -27.86 4.23
CA HIS A 562 -20.84 -27.92 5.56
C HIS A 562 -19.97 -29.13 5.76
N LEU A 563 -19.06 -29.05 6.74
CA LEU A 563 -18.42 -30.26 7.27
C LEU A 563 -19.46 -31.05 8.06
N SER A 564 -19.54 -32.36 7.79
CA SER A 564 -20.38 -33.28 8.54
C SER A 564 -19.94 -33.37 10.02
N GLY A 565 -20.79 -33.89 10.89
CA GLY A 565 -20.40 -34.10 12.29
C GLY A 565 -19.11 -34.90 12.45
N PRO A 566 -18.94 -36.05 11.76
CA PRO A 566 -17.66 -36.78 11.77
C PRO A 566 -16.48 -35.95 11.25
N ASP A 567 -16.67 -35.13 10.21
CA ASP A 567 -15.61 -34.26 9.68
C ASP A 567 -15.18 -33.18 10.66
N ARG A 568 -16.14 -32.64 11.41
CA ARG A 568 -15.88 -31.68 12.49
C ARG A 568 -15.08 -32.31 13.62
N GLY A 569 -15.34 -33.61 13.93
CA GLY A 569 -14.54 -34.38 14.89
C GLY A 569 -13.08 -34.50 14.46
N ILE A 570 -12.83 -34.85 13.20
CA ILE A 570 -11.47 -34.91 12.64
C ILE A 570 -10.81 -33.52 12.66
N LEU A 571 -11.57 -32.47 12.35
CA LEU A 571 -11.03 -31.10 12.41
C LEU A 571 -10.67 -30.72 13.86
N ALA A 572 -11.42 -31.17 14.86
CA ALA A 572 -11.11 -30.95 16.27
C ALA A 572 -9.78 -31.60 16.66
N GLU A 573 -9.54 -32.86 16.23
CA GLU A 573 -8.26 -33.53 16.44
C GLU A 573 -7.09 -32.75 15.82
N LEU A 574 -7.20 -32.37 14.56
CA LEU A 574 -6.17 -31.60 13.85
C LEU A 574 -5.94 -30.22 14.51
N ALA A 575 -7.01 -29.56 14.95
CA ALA A 575 -6.94 -28.28 15.61
C ALA A 575 -6.23 -28.35 16.98
N ASP A 576 -6.49 -29.41 17.76
CA ASP A 576 -5.83 -29.63 19.06
C ASP A 576 -4.36 -29.99 18.93
N LEU A 577 -3.96 -30.68 17.86
CA LEU A 577 -2.53 -30.87 17.54
C LEU A 577 -1.84 -29.53 17.24
N MET A 578 -2.55 -28.59 16.62
CA MET A 578 -1.99 -27.30 16.28
C MET A 578 -2.02 -26.32 17.45
N ILE A 579 -3.10 -26.29 18.22
CA ILE A 579 -3.30 -25.42 19.38
C ILE A 579 -3.80 -26.28 20.58
N PRO A 580 -2.90 -26.97 21.28
CA PRO A 580 -3.27 -27.82 22.43
C PRO A 580 -3.57 -26.99 23.68
N ALA A 581 -4.31 -27.59 24.63
CA ALA A 581 -4.46 -27.02 25.97
C ALA A 581 -3.10 -27.01 26.69
N ARG A 582 -2.57 -25.82 26.97
CA ARG A 582 -1.26 -25.67 27.62
C ARG A 582 -1.09 -24.31 28.27
N ALA A 583 -0.35 -24.27 29.36
CA ALA A 583 0.01 -23.04 30.07
C ALA A 583 -1.20 -22.15 30.46
N GLY A 584 -2.30 -22.76 30.86
CA GLY A 584 -3.53 -22.07 31.24
C GLY A 584 -4.42 -21.62 30.08
N MET A 585 -4.03 -21.96 28.84
CA MET A 585 -4.86 -21.72 27.64
C MET A 585 -5.63 -23.00 27.30
N PRO A 586 -6.91 -22.90 26.88
CA PRO A 586 -7.68 -24.04 26.38
C PRO A 586 -7.16 -24.54 25.03
N SER A 587 -7.50 -25.80 24.68
CA SER A 587 -7.26 -26.30 23.32
C SER A 587 -8.23 -25.69 22.31
N ALA A 588 -7.94 -25.87 21.01
CA ALA A 588 -8.80 -25.36 19.95
C ALA A 588 -10.20 -26.00 19.99
N SER A 589 -10.30 -27.28 20.32
CA SER A 589 -11.61 -27.94 20.42
C SER A 589 -12.38 -27.52 21.66
N GLU A 590 -11.72 -27.28 22.79
CA GLU A 590 -12.37 -26.80 24.03
C GLU A 590 -13.06 -25.43 23.84
N VAL A 591 -12.50 -24.54 23.00
CA VAL A 591 -13.13 -23.27 22.66
C VAL A 591 -14.16 -23.35 21.52
N GLY A 592 -14.31 -24.52 20.91
CA GLY A 592 -15.33 -24.76 19.89
C GLY A 592 -14.92 -24.33 18.47
N VAL A 593 -13.61 -24.34 18.13
CA VAL A 593 -13.12 -24.03 16.78
C VAL A 593 -13.76 -24.92 15.71
N HIS A 594 -14.06 -26.19 16.03
CA HIS A 594 -14.72 -27.15 15.17
C HIS A 594 -16.26 -27.02 15.12
N ALA A 595 -16.82 -26.14 15.94
CA ALA A 595 -18.27 -25.97 16.14
C ALA A 595 -18.73 -24.57 15.67
N GLN A 596 -19.24 -23.73 16.56
CA GLN A 596 -19.80 -22.41 16.22
C GLN A 596 -18.77 -21.44 15.62
N LEU A 597 -17.53 -21.47 16.09
CA LEU A 597 -16.47 -20.61 15.57
C LEU A 597 -16.08 -20.99 14.13
N LEU A 598 -16.18 -22.28 13.79
CA LEU A 598 -16.00 -22.73 12.40
C LEU A 598 -17.02 -22.08 11.46
N ASP A 599 -18.28 -22.05 11.89
CA ASP A 599 -19.34 -21.47 11.08
C ASP A 599 -19.15 -19.96 10.89
N ARG A 600 -18.65 -19.26 11.93
CA ARG A 600 -18.23 -17.85 11.82
C ARG A 600 -17.09 -17.67 10.83
N VAL A 601 -16.07 -18.53 10.86
CA VAL A 601 -14.96 -18.46 9.89
C VAL A 601 -15.47 -18.66 8.47
N PHE A 602 -16.27 -19.70 8.22
CA PHE A 602 -16.79 -19.97 6.88
C PHE A 602 -17.80 -18.93 6.39
N SER A 603 -18.51 -18.24 7.29
CA SER A 603 -19.40 -17.14 6.90
C SER A 603 -18.65 -15.98 6.24
N VAL A 604 -17.42 -15.73 6.64
CA VAL A 604 -16.56 -14.66 6.08
C VAL A 604 -15.50 -15.18 5.10
N ARG A 605 -15.18 -16.49 5.13
CA ARG A 605 -14.18 -17.16 4.30
C ARG A 605 -14.68 -18.50 3.75
N PRO A 606 -15.77 -18.48 2.93
CA PRO A 606 -16.32 -19.73 2.35
C PRO A 606 -15.32 -20.45 1.42
N ASP A 607 -14.36 -19.75 0.86
CA ASP A 607 -13.28 -20.29 0.04
C ASP A 607 -12.38 -21.30 0.78
N LEU A 608 -12.29 -21.22 2.10
CA LEU A 608 -11.48 -22.14 2.91
C LEU A 608 -12.13 -23.54 3.06
N LEU A 609 -13.42 -23.67 2.78
CA LEU A 609 -14.16 -24.93 2.99
C LEU A 609 -13.58 -26.10 2.17
N LEU A 610 -13.37 -25.89 0.86
CA LEU A 610 -12.85 -26.96 -0.01
C LEU A 610 -11.42 -27.39 0.34
N PRO A 611 -10.47 -26.45 0.57
CA PRO A 611 -9.14 -26.83 1.05
C PRO A 611 -9.17 -27.53 2.41
N VAL A 612 -9.99 -27.10 3.36
CA VAL A 612 -10.11 -27.75 4.68
C VAL A 612 -10.71 -29.15 4.55
N ARG A 613 -11.68 -29.37 3.63
CA ARG A 613 -12.16 -30.73 3.31
C ARG A 613 -11.05 -31.65 2.82
N ARG A 614 -10.03 -31.13 2.11
CA ARG A 614 -8.87 -31.95 1.72
C ARG A 614 -8.04 -32.36 2.93
N ALA A 615 -7.82 -31.44 3.88
CA ALA A 615 -7.13 -31.75 5.13
C ALA A 615 -7.86 -32.83 5.95
N VAL A 616 -9.17 -32.69 6.11
CA VAL A 616 -10.02 -33.66 6.79
C VAL A 616 -10.00 -35.02 6.08
N ARG A 617 -10.09 -35.02 4.75
CA ARG A 617 -10.03 -36.26 3.95
C ARG A 617 -8.68 -36.93 4.10
N TRP A 618 -7.58 -36.18 3.98
CA TRP A 618 -6.24 -36.73 4.20
C TRP A 618 -6.12 -37.41 5.56
N ARG A 619 -6.59 -36.81 6.65
CA ARG A 619 -6.57 -37.41 7.98
C ARG A 619 -7.44 -38.67 8.07
N ARG A 620 -8.61 -38.67 7.43
CA ARG A 620 -9.50 -39.85 7.37
C ARG A 620 -8.92 -40.99 6.62
N ASP A 621 -8.19 -40.77 5.51
CA ASP A 621 -7.62 -41.79 4.65
C ASP A 621 -6.35 -42.42 5.29
N LEU A 622 -5.79 -41.85 6.33
CA LEU A 622 -4.80 -42.49 7.17
C LEU A 622 -5.51 -43.56 8.01
N HIS A 623 -4.97 -44.83 7.96
CA HIS A 623 -5.58 -45.93 8.70
C HIS A 623 -5.71 -45.62 10.18
N ASP A 624 -6.76 -46.13 10.84
CA ASP A 624 -7.13 -45.85 12.24
C ASP A 624 -6.04 -46.15 13.28
N GLU A 625 -5.04 -46.99 12.94
CA GLU A 625 -3.91 -47.38 13.80
C GLU A 625 -2.73 -46.39 13.72
N SER A 626 -2.77 -45.36 12.82
CA SER A 626 -1.69 -44.38 12.69
C SER A 626 -1.84 -43.29 13.73
N VAL A 627 -0.91 -43.20 14.67
CA VAL A 627 -0.81 -42.01 15.53
C VAL A 627 -0.42 -40.83 14.68
N VAL A 628 -1.36 -39.87 14.52
CA VAL A 628 -1.07 -38.59 13.85
C VAL A 628 -0.62 -37.59 14.90
N ASP A 629 0.60 -37.13 14.75
CA ASP A 629 1.16 -36.06 15.57
C ASP A 629 1.33 -34.77 14.76
N LEU A 630 1.72 -33.67 15.42
CA LEU A 630 1.96 -32.40 14.76
C LEU A 630 3.00 -32.48 13.64
N ALA A 631 4.05 -33.29 13.80
CA ALA A 631 5.11 -33.46 12.81
C ALA A 631 4.54 -34.02 11.50
N THR A 632 3.65 -35.02 11.61
CA THR A 632 2.91 -35.60 10.49
C THR A 632 2.03 -34.58 9.77
N VAL A 633 1.32 -33.68 10.51
CA VAL A 633 0.49 -32.63 9.95
C VAL A 633 1.36 -31.59 9.23
N LEU A 634 2.48 -31.21 9.81
CA LEU A 634 3.42 -30.25 9.21
C LEU A 634 4.10 -30.82 7.96
N ASP A 635 4.43 -32.11 7.95
CA ASP A 635 4.99 -32.76 6.79
C ASP A 635 4.00 -32.85 5.64
N TRP A 636 2.78 -33.30 5.92
CA TRP A 636 1.69 -33.23 4.94
C TRP A 636 1.50 -31.83 4.37
N GLY A 637 1.55 -30.81 5.23
CA GLY A 637 1.42 -29.41 4.84
C GLY A 637 2.46 -28.94 3.80
N ARG A 638 3.61 -29.58 3.72
CA ARG A 638 4.61 -29.33 2.66
C ARG A 638 4.17 -29.89 1.31
N HIS A 639 3.32 -30.91 1.28
CA HIS A 639 2.81 -31.54 0.08
C HIS A 639 1.50 -30.94 -0.43
N ASP A 640 0.61 -30.45 0.47
CA ASP A 640 -0.60 -29.68 0.11
C ASP A 640 -0.59 -28.33 0.85
N THR A 641 0.28 -27.44 0.39
CA THR A 641 0.46 -26.10 0.98
C THR A 641 -0.83 -25.29 1.02
N ALA A 642 -1.69 -25.42 0.00
CA ALA A 642 -2.96 -24.69 -0.05
C ALA A 642 -3.95 -25.18 1.02
N ALA A 643 -4.09 -26.50 1.20
CA ALA A 643 -4.96 -27.03 2.23
C ALA A 643 -4.43 -26.75 3.64
N PHE A 644 -3.11 -26.87 3.84
CA PHE A 644 -2.49 -26.54 5.13
C PHE A 644 -2.62 -25.04 5.46
N THR A 645 -2.44 -24.14 4.50
CA THR A 645 -2.66 -22.70 4.69
C THR A 645 -4.11 -22.41 5.11
N ALA A 646 -5.08 -23.08 4.48
CA ALA A 646 -6.47 -22.95 4.86
C ALA A 646 -6.74 -23.51 6.27
N LEU A 647 -6.18 -24.67 6.60
CA LEU A 647 -6.29 -25.25 7.94
C LEU A 647 -5.75 -24.32 9.01
N ARG A 648 -4.57 -23.73 8.81
CA ARG A 648 -3.99 -22.73 9.73
C ARG A 648 -4.90 -21.53 9.92
N GLN A 649 -5.49 -21.00 8.84
CA GLN A 649 -6.39 -19.84 8.91
C GLN A 649 -7.69 -20.17 9.63
N VAL A 650 -8.25 -21.36 9.41
CA VAL A 650 -9.49 -21.79 10.08
C VAL A 650 -9.24 -22.03 11.58
N VAL A 651 -8.19 -22.75 11.91
CA VAL A 651 -7.87 -23.07 13.32
C VAL A 651 -7.53 -21.82 14.10
N ALA A 652 -6.56 -21.02 13.63
CA ALA A 652 -6.20 -19.79 14.33
C ALA A 652 -7.31 -18.73 14.27
N GLY A 653 -7.99 -18.58 13.14
CA GLY A 653 -9.10 -17.65 13.01
C GLY A 653 -10.21 -17.92 14.01
N GLY A 654 -10.69 -19.16 14.07
CA GLY A 654 -11.69 -19.58 15.04
C GLY A 654 -11.21 -19.40 16.49
N TYR A 655 -9.97 -19.80 16.78
CA TYR A 655 -9.41 -19.73 18.12
C TYR A 655 -9.36 -18.28 18.66
N TYR A 656 -8.80 -17.34 17.88
CA TYR A 656 -8.67 -15.93 18.30
C TYR A 656 -9.92 -15.08 18.08
N MET A 657 -10.99 -15.64 17.51
CA MET A 657 -12.34 -15.07 17.57
C MET A 657 -13.02 -15.30 18.92
N SER A 658 -12.55 -16.26 19.72
CA SER A 658 -13.12 -16.55 21.05
C SER A 658 -12.86 -15.41 22.02
N SER A 659 -13.92 -14.86 22.62
CA SER A 659 -13.83 -13.85 23.69
C SER A 659 -13.08 -14.38 24.92
N ASP A 660 -13.25 -15.65 25.24
CA ASP A 660 -12.59 -16.28 26.39
C ASP A 660 -11.07 -16.37 26.17
N VAL A 661 -10.65 -16.75 24.96
CA VAL A 661 -9.23 -16.76 24.58
C VAL A 661 -8.64 -15.35 24.62
N ARG A 662 -9.36 -14.38 24.10
CA ARG A 662 -8.90 -12.96 24.09
C ARG A 662 -8.79 -12.42 25.51
N ALA A 663 -9.74 -12.74 26.41
CA ALA A 663 -9.67 -12.37 27.81
C ALA A 663 -8.45 -12.99 28.53
N LEU A 664 -8.16 -14.28 28.28
CA LEU A 664 -6.96 -14.95 28.82
C LEU A 664 -5.63 -14.37 28.33
N LEU A 665 -5.64 -13.75 27.15
CA LEU A 665 -4.48 -13.07 26.55
C LEU A 665 -4.39 -11.59 26.94
N GLU A 666 -5.35 -11.09 27.70
CA GLU A 666 -5.51 -9.64 27.96
C GLU A 666 -5.56 -8.81 26.65
N TYR A 667 -6.06 -9.42 25.57
CA TYR A 667 -6.17 -8.85 24.27
C TYR A 667 -7.61 -8.39 24.03
N PRO A 668 -7.87 -7.08 23.86
CA PRO A 668 -9.24 -6.55 23.85
C PRO A 668 -10.04 -7.03 22.64
N ASP A 669 -11.36 -7.13 22.80
CA ASP A 669 -12.29 -7.42 21.71
C ASP A 669 -12.36 -6.27 20.70
N ASP A 670 -12.30 -5.03 21.16
CA ASP A 670 -12.10 -3.84 20.34
C ASP A 670 -10.71 -3.25 20.60
N VAL A 671 -9.83 -3.33 19.61
CA VAL A 671 -8.48 -2.75 19.64
C VAL A 671 -8.49 -1.24 19.36
N SER A 672 -9.65 -0.66 19.10
CA SER A 672 -9.80 0.75 18.76
C SER A 672 -9.40 1.64 19.94
N GLN A 673 -8.50 2.57 19.67
CA GLN A 673 -8.13 3.63 20.60
C GLN A 673 -7.96 4.93 19.81
N PRO A 674 -9.01 5.71 19.68
CA PRO A 674 -8.92 6.99 18.97
C PRO A 674 -7.78 7.85 19.51
N VAL A 675 -7.06 8.52 18.61
CA VAL A 675 -6.01 9.47 18.99
C VAL A 675 -6.62 10.49 19.96
N PRO A 676 -6.03 10.70 21.16
CA PRO A 676 -6.57 11.70 22.09
C PRO A 676 -6.55 13.09 21.43
N PRO A 677 -7.62 13.89 21.54
CA PRO A 677 -7.59 15.26 21.09
C PRO A 677 -6.51 16.02 21.89
N PHE A 678 -5.71 16.84 21.20
CA PHE A 678 -4.68 17.68 21.81
C PHE A 678 -3.55 16.94 22.53
N SER A 679 -3.21 15.70 22.14
CA SER A 679 -2.06 15.01 22.71
C SER A 679 -0.77 15.74 22.31
N TYR A 680 -0.10 16.35 23.28
CA TYR A 680 1.23 16.90 23.09
C TYR A 680 2.26 15.74 23.14
N PRO A 681 3.19 15.69 22.19
CA PRO A 681 4.15 14.59 22.17
C PRO A 681 5.15 14.65 23.34
N ALA A 682 5.06 13.71 24.29
CA ALA A 682 5.92 13.64 25.47
C ALA A 682 7.43 13.59 25.12
N TYR A 683 7.80 13.05 23.96
CA TYR A 683 9.20 13.00 23.52
C TYR A 683 9.82 14.39 23.26
N ILE A 684 9.01 15.43 23.08
CA ILE A 684 9.49 16.81 22.95
C ILE A 684 9.88 17.31 24.35
N ASP A 685 9.03 17.10 25.37
CA ASP A 685 9.34 17.48 26.75
C ASP A 685 10.54 16.71 27.32
N GLU A 686 10.72 15.46 26.89
CA GLU A 686 11.88 14.65 27.25
C GLU A 686 13.18 15.06 26.54
N GLY A 687 13.14 16.01 25.59
CA GLY A 687 14.31 16.44 24.82
C GLY A 687 14.90 15.37 23.91
N LEU A 688 14.11 14.36 23.49
CA LEU A 688 14.65 13.24 22.72
C LEU A 688 15.07 13.61 21.29
N LEU A 689 14.70 14.80 20.82
CA LEU A 689 15.09 15.35 19.51
C LEU A 689 16.26 16.33 19.61
N ASP A 690 16.70 16.73 20.81
CA ASP A 690 17.69 17.81 21.00
C ASP A 690 19.02 17.50 20.31
N HIS A 691 19.47 16.25 20.32
CA HIS A 691 20.72 15.83 19.67
C HIS A 691 20.69 16.03 18.14
N LEU A 692 19.51 15.95 17.51
CA LEU A 692 19.31 16.18 16.08
C LEU A 692 19.21 17.67 15.77
N LEU A 693 18.55 18.43 16.63
CA LEU A 693 18.32 19.86 16.47
C LEU A 693 19.58 20.68 16.78
N ALA A 694 20.41 20.22 17.69
CA ALA A 694 21.70 20.87 18.02
C ALA A 694 22.73 20.79 16.89
N SER A 695 22.59 19.79 15.98
CA SER A 695 23.47 19.64 14.82
C SER A 695 23.14 20.59 13.68
N VAL A 696 21.95 21.15 13.65
CA VAL A 696 21.46 22.14 12.69
C VAL A 696 21.70 23.53 13.25
N HIS A 697 22.91 24.04 13.14
CA HIS A 697 23.36 25.40 13.47
C HIS A 697 22.71 26.05 14.69
N GLN A 698 23.51 26.77 15.54
CA GLN A 698 23.15 27.66 16.64
C GLN A 698 22.03 28.70 16.31
N VAL A 699 20.97 28.29 15.69
CA VAL A 699 19.74 29.04 15.65
C VAL A 699 18.92 28.55 16.82
N ALA A 700 18.85 29.37 17.87
CA ALA A 700 17.91 29.23 18.96
C ALA A 700 16.55 28.93 18.35
N ILE A 701 16.17 27.62 18.28
CA ILE A 701 14.77 27.25 18.12
C ILE A 701 14.14 27.67 19.46
N GLN A 702 13.70 28.92 19.54
CA GLN A 702 12.52 29.17 20.32
C GLN A 702 11.50 28.20 19.76
N VAL A 703 11.36 27.03 20.40
CA VAL A 703 10.10 26.32 20.43
C VAL A 703 9.15 27.37 21.03
N THR A 704 8.72 28.29 20.17
CA THR A 704 7.56 29.06 20.48
C THR A 704 6.53 28.00 20.71
N THR A 705 6.13 27.81 21.95
CA THR A 705 4.79 27.45 22.37
C THR A 705 3.83 28.35 21.61
N ARG A 706 3.79 28.23 20.30
CA ARG A 706 2.63 28.56 19.50
C ARG A 706 1.63 27.51 19.95
N SER A 707 1.02 27.90 21.10
CA SER A 707 -0.27 27.41 21.45
C SER A 707 -0.98 27.01 20.13
N TYR A 708 -1.20 25.71 19.93
CA TYR A 708 -2.33 25.25 19.15
C TYR A 708 -3.58 25.70 19.93
N GLY A 709 -3.58 27.03 20.24
CA GLY A 709 -4.58 27.75 20.96
C GLY A 709 -5.72 28.02 20.01
N SER A 710 -6.86 27.49 20.37
CA SER A 710 -8.18 28.05 20.12
C SER A 710 -8.27 28.83 18.79
N ARG A 711 -8.35 28.16 17.66
CA ARG A 711 -9.24 28.62 16.61
C ARG A 711 -10.56 27.87 16.80
N GLN A 712 -11.45 28.54 17.54
CA GLN A 712 -12.87 28.32 17.38
C GLN A 712 -13.20 28.53 15.90
N VAL A 713 -13.69 27.51 15.26
CA VAL A 713 -14.91 27.47 14.45
C VAL A 713 -15.42 26.08 14.50
#